data_e0a49feac27ddb4b71c73f1de5ca73fc
#
_entry.id   e0a49feac27ddb4b71c73f1de5ca73fc
#
_cell.length_a   1.000
_cell.length_b   1.000
_cell.length_c   1.000
_cell.angle_alpha   90.00
_cell.angle_beta   90.00
_cell.angle_gamma   90.00
#
_symmetry.space_group_name_H-M   'P 1'
#
loop_
_entity.id
_entity.type
_entity.pdbx_description
1 polymer ?
#
loop_
_entity_poly.entity_id
_entity_poly.type
_entity_poly.pdbx_seq_one_letter_code
_entity_poly.pdbx_strand_id
1 'polypeptide(L)'
;MNSHGRLKKSSLILAVVGFALAGCSSSSGGGSGGSTGSGGASSGAGGVGGKSGTGGSLQGGSGAGGSKASGGNTTPTTTGGAAAGGAQAGGSPAAGGNAGKGSGGSAGAGGVAQNGGAPGSGGQTGAGGTVTCTGTTPTGTSFTVDKSGVTFTVGTGKMKVQVCAADIIRVMSTSAASLPTKTSLSVSNAWDNPPAFCVDEAAGILTITTTRLKVKVTESTGIVSYTDTADTALVAESSKSASGKVVTAFTSTSDEALFGLGQQPSNNSNRKNSSVHLANSNGNIFIPMIVSNKGYGLFWDNPSAGDFSSTGTTTSYTSGAGDMVDYYFFYGPTIDQVIAGYRTTTGPAPLFGKWAYGLFQSKDHYGSQSEITTVMNGYRNGKIPVDCIVQDWDYWDPYSWGSHIMDPSRYADPKALLTSMHTNNIHGMISIWPEYQYMANPPTGAAGDQDNYNALNAMTSPTKALYTSGASHHFYDTFNAAARTLVYQQIYDKLLGKYGWDGIWADNTEPQAYPDSVDVGSQDTALGKGSTVINAYPLQHSKALYEGWRKVGPDGKRVYILTRSAWAGIQRYSAAEWSGDIQADLGTFVKQIPAGLSYGLSGMPYWTTDIGGYFGTPSEELFTRWFQFGAFCSQFRIHGQATKELYTWSTTGKANLLAVDTLHYRLMPYIYSLAWKTTNEGYTIMRHLVFDYQKDTKVYGIADQFMYGPALLVNPVITTGATSRSVYLPAGTWYEFWTGATATGGTTVTADAPLSKISLYVKAGSIIPMGPNIQYATESIDPLEIRVYKGANGSFTLYEDEGDSYNYETGKYSTITFTWDDAGKKLSIGDRNGSYTGMPASRTFNVVFVDSTHGTGADVSTTIDQVVKYDGTATSATAK
;
A
#
# COMPACT_ATOMS: atom_id res chain seq x y z
N MET A 1 41.80 34.25 -22.87
CA MET A 1 41.13 35.55 -22.63
C MET A 1 39.77 35.48 -23.24
N ASN A 2 38.77 35.70 -22.44
CA ASN A 2 37.31 35.75 -22.57
C ASN A 2 36.56 34.60 -21.98
N SER A 3 36.31 34.78 -20.72
CA SER A 3 35.34 34.09 -19.89
C SER A 3 33.93 34.56 -20.23
N HIS A 4 33.06 33.67 -20.64
CA HIS A 4 31.61 33.91 -20.59
C HIS A 4 31.02 33.01 -19.50
N GLY A 5 30.68 33.65 -18.38
CA GLY A 5 29.95 33.06 -17.31
C GLY A 5 28.53 32.72 -17.77
N ARG A 6 28.19 31.44 -17.73
CA ARG A 6 26.80 30.98 -17.81
C ARG A 6 26.16 31.14 -16.44
N LEU A 7 25.21 32.02 -16.35
CA LEU A 7 24.26 32.07 -15.22
C LEU A 7 23.46 30.79 -15.19
N LYS A 8 23.65 29.99 -14.16
CA LYS A 8 22.75 28.87 -13.84
C LYS A 8 21.40 29.46 -13.41
N LYS A 9 20.38 29.25 -14.21
CA LYS A 9 19.00 29.41 -13.79
C LYS A 9 18.66 28.20 -12.91
N SER A 10 18.84 28.34 -11.63
CA SER A 10 18.20 27.43 -10.65
C SER A 10 16.72 27.78 -10.65
N SER A 11 15.90 26.89 -11.20
CA SER A 11 14.45 26.96 -11.07
C SER A 11 14.08 26.62 -9.64
N LEU A 12 13.78 27.65 -8.86
CA LEU A 12 13.29 27.54 -7.49
C LEU A 12 11.82 27.13 -7.56
N ILE A 13 11.54 25.89 -7.23
CA ILE A 13 10.17 25.39 -7.05
C ILE A 13 9.72 25.76 -5.64
N LEU A 14 9.02 26.87 -5.50
CA LEU A 14 8.45 27.32 -4.24
C LEU A 14 6.95 26.99 -4.22
N ALA A 15 6.57 25.92 -3.52
CA ALA A 15 5.18 25.69 -3.18
C ALA A 15 4.80 26.58 -1.99
N VAL A 16 4.10 27.67 -2.25
CA VAL A 16 3.56 28.55 -1.21
C VAL A 16 2.17 28.05 -0.83
N VAL A 17 2.04 27.46 0.35
CA VAL A 17 0.76 27.31 1.04
C VAL A 17 0.58 28.56 1.90
N GLY A 18 -0.24 29.52 1.42
CA GLY A 18 -0.56 30.71 2.14
C GLY A 18 -1.62 30.48 3.20
N PHE A 19 -1.26 30.64 4.46
CA PHE A 19 -2.23 30.96 5.52
C PHE A 19 -2.08 32.44 5.88
N ALA A 20 -3.10 33.22 5.61
CA ALA A 20 -3.21 34.61 6.01
C ALA A 20 -3.59 34.69 7.49
N LEU A 21 -2.74 35.33 8.28
CA LEU A 21 -3.12 35.91 9.57
C LEU A 21 -2.65 37.37 9.60
N ALA A 22 -3.58 38.24 9.76
CA ALA A 22 -3.41 39.69 9.87
C ALA A 22 -2.66 40.05 11.16
N GLY A 23 -1.58 40.79 11.03
CA GLY A 23 -0.88 41.39 12.15
C GLY A 23 -0.99 42.89 12.12
N CYS A 24 -1.17 43.52 13.27
CA CYS A 24 -1.03 44.98 13.48
C CYS A 24 0.35 45.27 14.00
N SER A 25 0.97 46.28 13.39
CA SER A 25 2.22 46.92 13.73
C SER A 25 2.10 47.84 14.94
N SER A 26 3.11 47.94 15.78
CA SER A 26 3.65 49.26 16.21
C SER A 26 4.96 49.13 16.90
N SER A 27 5.73 50.12 16.70
CA SER A 27 7.14 50.46 16.85
C SER A 27 7.66 50.69 18.27
N SER A 28 8.98 50.50 18.38
CA SER A 28 9.98 51.29 19.04
C SER A 28 10.30 51.16 20.53
N GLY A 29 11.57 51.00 20.83
CA GLY A 29 12.23 51.72 21.89
C GLY A 29 12.87 50.88 22.99
N GLY A 30 14.17 50.85 22.97
CA GLY A 30 15.24 50.49 23.80
C GLY A 30 15.19 50.53 25.32
N GLY A 31 16.13 49.84 25.94
CA GLY A 31 16.59 50.19 27.31
C GLY A 31 16.76 48.97 28.22
N SER A 32 18.02 48.72 28.44
CA SER A 32 18.74 47.96 29.47
C SER A 32 18.11 47.81 30.85
N GLY A 33 18.43 46.71 31.54
CA GLY A 33 18.83 46.71 32.95
C GLY A 33 18.05 45.81 33.90
N GLY A 34 18.65 44.74 34.40
CA GLY A 34 18.81 44.47 35.83
C GLY A 34 17.76 43.73 36.64
N SER A 35 18.15 42.45 36.95
CA SER A 35 18.16 41.84 38.29
C SER A 35 16.92 41.60 39.14
N THR A 36 16.80 40.30 39.52
CA THR A 36 16.48 39.76 40.88
C THR A 36 15.05 39.88 41.45
N GLY A 37 14.53 38.71 41.88
CA GLY A 37 13.81 38.64 43.18
C GLY A 37 12.51 37.86 43.16
N SER A 38 12.61 36.59 43.54
CA SER A 38 11.76 35.83 44.51
C SER A 38 10.31 36.20 44.81
N GLY A 39 9.45 35.22 44.75
CA GLY A 39 8.59 34.92 45.91
C GLY A 39 7.09 35.04 45.68
N GLY A 40 6.39 34.00 45.99
CA GLY A 40 5.23 34.07 46.77
C GLY A 40 3.88 33.68 46.16
N ALA A 41 3.38 32.62 46.70
CA ALA A 41 2.07 31.94 46.57
C ALA A 41 0.84 32.83 46.81
N SER A 42 -0.27 32.41 46.27
CA SER A 42 -1.49 32.00 46.96
C SER A 42 -2.79 32.52 46.35
N SER A 43 -3.65 31.55 46.06
CA SER A 43 -5.10 31.40 46.34
C SER A 43 -6.06 32.55 46.09
N GLY A 44 -7.18 32.18 45.47
CA GLY A 44 -8.43 32.80 45.82
C GLY A 44 -9.55 32.72 44.76
N ALA A 45 -10.55 32.03 45.08
CA ALA A 45 -11.79 31.66 44.48
C ALA A 45 -12.79 32.79 44.16
N GLY A 46 -13.79 32.45 43.33
CA GLY A 46 -15.17 33.01 43.34
C GLY A 46 -15.42 33.99 42.19
N GLY A 47 -16.44 33.90 41.39
CA GLY A 47 -17.76 33.43 41.46
C GLY A 47 -18.68 34.24 40.55
N VAL A 48 -19.54 33.56 39.82
CA VAL A 48 -20.96 33.83 39.52
C VAL A 48 -21.42 35.06 38.71
N GLY A 49 -22.14 34.72 37.64
CA GLY A 49 -23.35 35.45 37.13
C GLY A 49 -23.10 36.37 35.95
N GLY A 50 -23.86 36.39 34.90
CA GLY A 50 -25.20 36.01 34.60
C GLY A 50 -25.78 36.90 33.50
N LYS A 51 -26.53 36.32 32.62
CA LYS A 51 -27.67 36.82 31.84
C LYS A 51 -27.50 37.86 30.71
N SER A 52 -27.86 37.42 29.51
CA SER A 52 -29.05 37.73 28.67
C SER A 52 -29.15 39.06 27.95
N GLY A 53 -29.58 38.99 26.70
CA GLY A 53 -30.28 40.05 25.97
C GLY A 53 -30.08 40.00 24.46
N THR A 54 -30.92 39.30 23.81
CA THR A 54 -31.89 39.58 22.73
C THR A 54 -31.63 40.71 21.75
N GLY A 55 -31.80 40.38 20.45
CA GLY A 55 -32.69 41.11 19.58
C GLY A 55 -32.11 41.85 18.42
N GLY A 56 -32.68 41.60 17.25
CA GLY A 56 -32.83 42.60 16.22
C GLY A 56 -32.51 42.22 14.79
N SER A 57 -33.51 41.75 14.09
CA SER A 57 -33.66 41.70 12.64
C SER A 57 -33.70 43.07 11.97
N LEU A 58 -33.44 43.13 10.64
CA LEU A 58 -34.11 43.85 9.55
C LEU A 58 -33.20 43.79 8.31
N GLN A 59 -33.53 43.14 7.25
CA GLN A 59 -34.41 43.40 6.11
C GLN A 59 -34.07 44.65 5.24
N GLY A 60 -33.99 44.41 3.94
CA GLY A 60 -34.16 45.34 2.80
C GLY A 60 -32.91 45.53 1.98
N GLY A 61 -32.93 45.46 0.69
CA GLY A 61 -33.91 45.35 -0.36
C GLY A 61 -33.25 45.73 -1.69
N SER A 62 -33.58 44.97 -2.70
CA SER A 62 -33.88 45.27 -4.09
C SER A 62 -33.14 46.35 -4.90
N GLY A 63 -32.88 46.01 -6.16
CA GLY A 63 -32.72 46.91 -7.32
C GLY A 63 -31.92 46.27 -8.46
N ALA A 64 -32.45 45.85 -9.35
CA ALA A 64 -33.00 45.69 -10.66
C ALA A 64 -32.47 46.71 -11.72
N GLY A 65 -32.28 46.21 -12.91
CA GLY A 65 -32.13 46.93 -14.16
C GLY A 65 -31.01 46.32 -15.03
N GLY A 66 -31.25 45.67 -16.09
CA GLY A 66 -32.13 45.89 -17.28
C GLY A 66 -31.26 46.48 -18.38
N SER A 67 -31.02 45.87 -19.45
CA SER A 67 -31.75 45.54 -20.66
C SER A 67 -30.86 45.50 -21.91
N LYS A 68 -31.15 44.50 -22.76
CA LYS A 68 -31.41 44.60 -24.22
C LYS A 68 -30.23 44.96 -25.14
N ALA A 69 -30.10 44.48 -26.34
CA ALA A 69 -30.86 43.56 -27.24
C ALA A 69 -30.07 43.41 -28.54
N SER A 70 -30.40 42.34 -29.21
CA SER A 70 -30.71 42.13 -30.60
C SER A 70 -29.57 41.97 -31.60
N GLY A 71 -29.59 40.98 -32.33
CA GLY A 71 -30.26 40.48 -33.52
C GLY A 71 -29.20 40.03 -34.46
N GLY A 72 -29.33 39.07 -35.31
CA GLY A 72 -30.32 38.38 -35.99
C GLY A 72 -29.72 37.58 -37.12
N ASN A 73 -30.23 36.43 -37.27
CA ASN A 73 -30.60 35.71 -38.50
C ASN A 73 -29.72 35.76 -39.74
N THR A 74 -29.28 34.60 -40.27
CA THR A 74 -29.87 34.00 -41.46
C THR A 74 -29.09 32.76 -41.91
N THR A 75 -29.78 31.63 -42.07
CA THR A 75 -29.47 30.52 -43.00
C THR A 75 -29.71 30.92 -44.45
N PRO A 76 -29.10 30.25 -45.42
CA PRO A 76 -29.90 29.31 -46.17
C PRO A 76 -29.20 28.01 -46.64
N THR A 77 -30.07 27.03 -46.73
CA THR A 77 -30.01 25.75 -47.46
C THR A 77 -29.71 25.87 -48.95
N THR A 78 -29.08 24.84 -49.52
CA THR A 78 -29.47 24.10 -50.76
C THR A 78 -28.44 23.02 -51.03
N THR A 79 -28.79 21.76 -51.00
CA THR A 79 -29.27 20.78 -52.01
C THR A 79 -28.28 20.36 -53.10
N GLY A 80 -28.10 19.06 -53.21
CA GLY A 80 -27.93 18.29 -54.45
C GLY A 80 -26.53 17.75 -54.67
N GLY A 81 -26.38 16.48 -54.83
CA GLY A 81 -26.77 15.53 -55.74
C GLY A 81 -25.91 14.27 -55.72
N ALA A 82 -26.56 13.19 -56.01
CA ALA A 82 -26.10 11.82 -56.06
C ALA A 82 -25.32 11.46 -57.33
N ALA A 83 -24.58 10.36 -57.28
CA ALA A 83 -24.44 9.24 -58.19
C ALA A 83 -23.17 8.44 -57.91
N ALA A 84 -23.21 7.19 -57.51
CA ALA A 84 -23.57 5.92 -58.13
C ALA A 84 -22.45 5.30 -59.03
N GLY A 85 -22.19 4.08 -58.75
CA GLY A 85 -21.51 3.07 -59.59
C GLY A 85 -20.19 2.58 -59.07
N GLY A 86 -19.95 1.30 -58.91
CA GLY A 86 -20.45 -0.01 -59.26
C GLY A 86 -19.35 -1.01 -59.02
N ALA A 87 -19.63 -2.03 -58.40
CA ALA A 87 -19.69 -3.45 -58.60
C ALA A 87 -18.58 -4.13 -59.41
N GLN A 88 -18.04 -5.18 -58.92
CA GLN A 88 -18.03 -6.62 -59.25
C GLN A 88 -16.68 -7.21 -58.85
N ALA A 89 -16.61 -8.29 -58.07
CA ALA A 89 -17.07 -9.68 -58.07
C ALA A 89 -16.08 -10.66 -58.78
N GLY A 90 -15.86 -11.79 -58.16
CA GLY A 90 -15.29 -12.99 -58.74
C GLY A 90 -14.08 -13.50 -57.96
N GLY A 91 -14.00 -14.76 -57.47
CA GLY A 91 -14.81 -15.94 -57.57
C GLY A 91 -13.99 -17.07 -56.98
N SER A 92 -14.64 -17.93 -56.23
CA SER A 92 -14.09 -19.25 -55.85
C SER A 92 -14.10 -20.20 -57.09
N PRO A 93 -13.36 -21.27 -57.04
CA PRO A 93 -14.08 -22.53 -56.96
C PRO A 93 -13.52 -23.62 -56.03
N ALA A 94 -14.43 -24.51 -55.77
CA ALA A 94 -14.47 -25.62 -54.89
C ALA A 94 -13.87 -26.92 -55.43
N ALA A 95 -13.70 -27.88 -54.52
CA ALA A 95 -14.14 -29.27 -54.52
C ALA A 95 -13.12 -30.40 -54.65
N GLY A 96 -13.31 -31.38 -53.78
CA GLY A 96 -13.00 -32.78 -53.90
C GLY A 96 -12.03 -33.26 -52.83
N GLY A 97 -12.30 -34.11 -51.87
CA GLY A 97 -13.17 -35.20 -51.70
C GLY A 97 -12.43 -36.40 -51.10
N ASN A 98 -12.89 -36.82 -49.96
CA ASN A 98 -12.95 -38.21 -49.47
C ASN A 98 -11.89 -38.84 -48.56
N ALA A 99 -12.36 -39.05 -47.31
CA ALA A 99 -12.32 -40.28 -46.50
C ALA A 99 -11.04 -40.94 -46.06
N GLY A 100 -10.95 -41.06 -44.73
CA GLY A 100 -10.11 -42.07 -44.05
C GLY A 100 -10.03 -41.90 -42.54
N LYS A 101 -10.64 -42.78 -41.81
CA LYS A 101 -10.73 -42.93 -40.35
C LYS A 101 -9.39 -42.96 -39.62
N GLY A 102 -9.36 -42.42 -38.41
CA GLY A 102 -8.42 -42.86 -37.37
C GLY A 102 -8.28 -41.88 -36.22
N SER A 103 -8.95 -42.17 -35.16
CA SER A 103 -8.76 -41.85 -33.73
C SER A 103 -7.64 -40.95 -33.25
N GLY A 104 -7.99 -39.96 -32.47
CA GLY A 104 -7.20 -39.57 -31.28
C GLY A 104 -6.60 -38.15 -31.30
N GLY A 105 -7.11 -37.31 -30.41
CA GLY A 105 -6.30 -36.18 -29.88
C GLY A 105 -6.66 -34.80 -30.39
N SER A 106 -7.67 -34.20 -29.79
CA SER A 106 -8.05 -32.81 -29.90
C SER A 106 -6.99 -31.90 -29.30
N ALA A 107 -6.36 -31.03 -30.11
CA ALA A 107 -5.71 -29.83 -29.65
C ALA A 107 -6.59 -28.63 -29.94
N GLY A 108 -7.30 -28.16 -28.96
CA GLY A 108 -8.07 -26.93 -29.01
C GLY A 108 -7.19 -25.75 -28.69
N ALA A 109 -7.25 -24.70 -29.50
CA ALA A 109 -6.66 -23.39 -29.23
C ALA A 109 -7.23 -22.81 -27.96
N GLY A 110 -6.38 -22.59 -26.95
CA GLY A 110 -6.76 -22.08 -25.66
C GLY A 110 -6.93 -20.59 -25.64
N GLY A 111 -8.13 -20.17 -25.26
CA GLY A 111 -8.33 -18.89 -24.60
C GLY A 111 -7.66 -18.96 -23.25
N VAL A 112 -6.90 -17.93 -22.88
CA VAL A 112 -6.23 -17.82 -21.59
C VAL A 112 -7.31 -17.62 -20.52
N ALA A 113 -7.81 -18.72 -19.97
CA ALA A 113 -8.51 -18.70 -18.70
C ALA A 113 -7.44 -18.62 -17.60
N GLN A 114 -7.49 -17.56 -16.79
CA GLN A 114 -6.76 -17.48 -15.53
C GLN A 114 -7.33 -18.57 -14.60
N ASN A 115 -6.75 -19.75 -14.62
CA ASN A 115 -6.86 -20.70 -13.52
C ASN A 115 -5.58 -20.56 -12.67
N GLY A 116 -5.59 -19.56 -11.76
CA GLY A 116 -4.76 -19.61 -10.58
C GLY A 116 -5.27 -20.73 -9.70
N GLY A 117 -4.70 -21.93 -9.82
CA GLY A 117 -4.85 -22.97 -8.82
C GLY A 117 -4.38 -22.44 -7.49
N ALA A 118 -5.28 -22.30 -6.52
CA ALA A 118 -4.95 -21.96 -5.16
C ALA A 118 -3.93 -22.98 -4.61
N PRO A 119 -2.76 -22.54 -4.13
CA PRO A 119 -1.93 -23.38 -3.27
C PRO A 119 -2.70 -23.68 -2.00
N GLY A 120 -2.61 -24.89 -1.51
CA GLY A 120 -3.35 -25.38 -0.36
C GLY A 120 -3.26 -24.42 0.82
N SER A 121 -4.40 -24.03 1.32
CA SER A 121 -4.62 -23.20 2.47
C SER A 121 -4.05 -23.87 3.72
N GLY A 122 -2.90 -23.39 4.18
CA GLY A 122 -2.40 -23.60 5.56
C GLY A 122 -3.04 -22.64 6.56
N GLY A 123 -4.15 -21.98 6.22
CA GLY A 123 -5.00 -21.29 7.19
C GLY A 123 -5.99 -22.31 7.72
N GLN A 124 -6.15 -22.43 9.03
CA GLN A 124 -7.21 -23.20 9.64
C GLN A 124 -8.54 -22.88 8.93
N THR A 125 -8.91 -23.71 7.99
CA THR A 125 -10.30 -23.86 7.61
C THR A 125 -10.98 -24.39 8.86
N GLY A 126 -11.59 -23.47 9.62
CA GLY A 126 -12.61 -23.89 10.57
C GLY A 126 -13.50 -24.85 9.82
N ALA A 127 -13.63 -26.06 10.34
CA ALA A 127 -14.42 -27.13 9.77
C ALA A 127 -15.67 -26.53 9.11
N GLY A 128 -15.84 -26.70 7.82
CA GLY A 128 -17.00 -26.24 7.08
C GLY A 128 -18.24 -26.91 7.63
N GLY A 129 -18.81 -26.32 8.69
CA GLY A 129 -20.12 -26.69 9.16
C GLY A 129 -21.09 -26.42 8.02
N THR A 130 -21.86 -27.40 7.65
CA THR A 130 -23.01 -27.18 6.78
C THR A 130 -24.04 -26.35 7.53
N VAL A 131 -24.43 -25.19 6.96
CA VAL A 131 -25.61 -24.49 7.47
C VAL A 131 -26.80 -25.40 7.19
N THR A 132 -27.49 -25.85 8.24
CA THR A 132 -28.71 -26.62 8.13
C THR A 132 -29.89 -25.65 8.26
N CYS A 133 -30.63 -25.47 7.16
CA CYS A 133 -31.80 -24.62 7.16
C CYS A 133 -32.96 -25.41 7.80
N THR A 134 -33.63 -24.87 8.80
CA THR A 134 -34.70 -25.53 9.57
C THR A 134 -36.09 -25.32 8.95
N GLY A 135 -36.20 -24.52 7.87
CA GLY A 135 -37.46 -24.19 7.20
C GLY A 135 -37.34 -24.14 5.67
N THR A 136 -38.50 -23.95 5.02
CA THR A 136 -38.54 -23.62 3.59
C THR A 136 -38.07 -22.14 3.42
N THR A 137 -37.32 -21.88 2.35
CA THR A 137 -36.92 -20.50 2.01
C THR A 137 -38.17 -19.61 1.94
N PRO A 138 -38.25 -18.51 2.72
CA PRO A 138 -39.41 -17.64 2.72
C PRO A 138 -39.60 -16.99 1.35
N THR A 139 -40.85 -16.77 0.97
CA THR A 139 -41.22 -16.04 -0.24
C THR A 139 -41.99 -14.79 0.15
N GLY A 140 -41.54 -13.62 -0.35
CA GLY A 140 -42.16 -12.32 -0.08
C GLY A 140 -42.36 -11.52 -1.35
N THR A 141 -43.21 -10.51 -1.30
CA THR A 141 -43.37 -9.54 -2.39
C THR A 141 -42.31 -8.46 -2.36
N SER A 142 -41.69 -8.22 -1.18
CA SER A 142 -40.66 -7.23 -0.93
C SER A 142 -39.22 -7.73 -1.22
N PHE A 143 -39.01 -9.04 -1.36
CA PHE A 143 -37.70 -9.63 -1.61
C PHE A 143 -37.74 -10.87 -2.50
N THR A 144 -36.58 -11.20 -3.06
CA THR A 144 -36.33 -12.45 -3.79
C THR A 144 -34.99 -13.04 -3.34
N VAL A 145 -34.95 -14.37 -3.16
CA VAL A 145 -33.75 -15.11 -2.78
C VAL A 145 -33.20 -15.80 -4.03
N ASP A 146 -31.93 -15.65 -4.28
CA ASP A 146 -31.16 -16.36 -5.32
C ASP A 146 -29.93 -17.08 -4.71
N LYS A 147 -29.18 -17.81 -5.53
CA LYS A 147 -28.00 -18.56 -5.06
C LYS A 147 -26.89 -17.66 -4.46
N SER A 148 -26.92 -16.36 -4.74
CA SER A 148 -25.88 -15.41 -4.33
C SER A 148 -26.32 -14.49 -3.20
N GLY A 149 -27.58 -14.54 -2.76
CA GLY A 149 -28.08 -13.67 -1.69
C GLY A 149 -29.54 -13.28 -1.82
N VAL A 150 -29.90 -12.12 -1.32
CA VAL A 150 -31.28 -11.63 -1.28
C VAL A 150 -31.36 -10.25 -1.90
N THR A 151 -32.30 -10.08 -2.82
CA THR A 151 -32.62 -8.78 -3.46
C THR A 151 -33.95 -8.24 -2.92
N PHE A 152 -33.92 -7.00 -2.44
CA PHE A 152 -35.06 -6.31 -1.84
C PHE A 152 -35.57 -5.19 -2.74
N THR A 153 -36.85 -4.89 -2.62
CA THR A 153 -37.47 -3.65 -3.09
C THR A 153 -37.73 -2.77 -1.86
N VAL A 154 -37.02 -1.63 -1.76
CA VAL A 154 -37.13 -0.69 -0.64
C VAL A 154 -37.68 0.62 -1.20
N GLY A 155 -38.95 0.92 -0.93
CA GLY A 155 -39.65 2.03 -1.59
C GLY A 155 -39.69 1.82 -3.12
N THR A 156 -39.11 2.76 -3.89
CA THR A 156 -38.96 2.66 -5.35
C THR A 156 -37.59 2.07 -5.75
N GLY A 157 -36.66 1.94 -4.80
CA GLY A 157 -35.30 1.52 -5.04
C GLY A 157 -35.08 0.02 -4.94
N LYS A 158 -33.87 -0.41 -5.28
CA LYS A 158 -33.41 -1.80 -5.18
C LYS A 158 -32.21 -1.92 -4.28
N MET A 159 -32.16 -3.00 -3.51
CA MET A 159 -31.03 -3.37 -2.67
C MET A 159 -30.71 -4.85 -2.82
N LYS A 160 -29.44 -5.22 -2.82
CA LYS A 160 -29.01 -6.61 -2.74
C LYS A 160 -28.03 -6.79 -1.59
N VAL A 161 -28.29 -7.82 -0.77
CA VAL A 161 -27.34 -8.36 0.19
C VAL A 161 -26.78 -9.63 -0.44
N GLN A 162 -25.54 -9.56 -0.89
CA GLN A 162 -24.83 -10.66 -1.56
C GLN A 162 -23.97 -11.40 -0.54
N VAL A 163 -24.10 -12.71 -0.44
CA VAL A 163 -23.23 -13.61 0.31
C VAL A 163 -22.04 -13.95 -0.58
N CYS A 164 -20.92 -13.32 -0.36
CA CYS A 164 -19.68 -13.52 -1.13
C CYS A 164 -18.88 -14.71 -0.59
N ALA A 165 -18.73 -14.78 0.73
CA ALA A 165 -18.16 -15.90 1.46
C ALA A 165 -18.93 -16.08 2.78
N ALA A 166 -18.62 -17.08 3.57
CA ALA A 166 -19.28 -17.30 4.87
C ALA A 166 -19.09 -16.12 5.85
N ASP A 167 -18.07 -15.34 5.65
CA ASP A 167 -17.63 -14.19 6.46
C ASP A 167 -17.46 -12.88 5.65
N ILE A 168 -17.91 -12.87 4.37
CA ILE A 168 -17.84 -11.70 3.49
C ILE A 168 -19.20 -11.43 2.88
N ILE A 169 -19.76 -10.26 3.19
CA ILE A 169 -21.07 -9.81 2.72
C ILE A 169 -20.91 -8.50 1.93
N ARG A 170 -21.52 -8.41 0.75
CA ARG A 170 -21.63 -7.17 -0.02
C ARG A 170 -23.03 -6.63 0.06
N VAL A 171 -23.16 -5.33 0.28
CA VAL A 171 -24.44 -4.63 0.24
C VAL A 171 -24.41 -3.58 -0.86
N MET A 172 -25.36 -3.69 -1.79
CA MET A 172 -25.60 -2.74 -2.87
C MET A 172 -26.98 -2.14 -2.70
N SER A 173 -27.12 -0.81 -2.78
CA SER A 173 -28.42 -0.15 -2.65
C SER A 173 -28.48 1.10 -3.53
N THR A 174 -29.58 1.26 -4.27
CA THR A 174 -29.85 2.41 -5.15
C THR A 174 -31.29 2.88 -5.01
N SER A 175 -31.53 4.14 -5.32
CA SER A 175 -32.89 4.72 -5.45
C SER A 175 -33.55 4.37 -6.79
N ALA A 176 -32.80 3.81 -7.76
CA ALA A 176 -33.32 3.39 -9.06
C ALA A 176 -34.09 2.07 -8.96
N ALA A 177 -34.99 1.82 -9.93
CA ALA A 177 -35.80 0.59 -10.03
C ALA A 177 -34.97 -0.67 -10.33
N SER A 178 -33.69 -0.54 -10.68
CA SER A 178 -32.73 -1.64 -10.89
C SER A 178 -31.37 -1.24 -10.37
N LEU A 179 -30.60 -2.22 -9.88
CA LEU A 179 -29.20 -2.02 -9.52
C LEU A 179 -28.37 -1.69 -10.77
N PRO A 180 -27.49 -0.67 -10.71
CA PRO A 180 -26.59 -0.38 -11.80
C PRO A 180 -25.66 -1.57 -12.10
N THR A 181 -25.43 -1.83 -13.39
CA THR A 181 -24.45 -2.82 -13.83
C THR A 181 -23.09 -2.15 -13.86
N LYS A 182 -22.38 -2.17 -12.74
CA LYS A 182 -21.05 -1.53 -12.60
C LYS A 182 -20.03 -2.59 -12.19
N THR A 183 -18.93 -2.66 -12.96
CA THR A 183 -17.78 -3.48 -12.56
C THR A 183 -16.94 -2.67 -11.57
N SER A 184 -16.67 -3.24 -10.41
CA SER A 184 -15.74 -2.66 -9.45
C SER A 184 -14.33 -2.58 -10.04
N LEU A 185 -13.63 -1.49 -9.80
CA LEU A 185 -12.22 -1.35 -10.14
C LEU A 185 -11.32 -2.03 -9.10
N SER A 186 -11.78 -2.11 -7.86
CA SER A 186 -11.05 -2.63 -6.70
C SER A 186 -11.14 -4.14 -6.56
N VAL A 187 -12.32 -4.70 -6.81
CA VAL A 187 -12.62 -6.11 -6.56
C VAL A 187 -12.18 -6.98 -7.73
N SER A 188 -11.44 -8.03 -7.44
CA SER A 188 -10.96 -9.00 -8.43
C SER A 188 -11.69 -10.34 -8.37
N ASN A 189 -12.40 -10.62 -7.27
CA ASN A 189 -13.14 -11.88 -7.09
C ASN A 189 -14.54 -11.79 -7.70
N ALA A 190 -14.88 -12.71 -8.58
CA ALA A 190 -16.18 -12.74 -9.27
C ALA A 190 -17.32 -13.31 -8.40
N TRP A 191 -17.01 -14.01 -7.31
CA TRP A 191 -17.97 -14.64 -6.39
C TRP A 191 -18.91 -15.64 -7.07
N ASP A 192 -18.40 -16.42 -8.04
CA ASP A 192 -19.20 -17.36 -8.86
C ASP A 192 -19.76 -18.54 -8.05
N ASN A 193 -19.09 -18.91 -6.96
CA ASN A 193 -19.41 -20.03 -6.09
C ASN A 193 -19.65 -19.59 -4.64
N PRO A 194 -20.75 -18.86 -4.35
CA PRO A 194 -21.06 -18.44 -2.99
C PRO A 194 -21.34 -19.68 -2.10
N PRO A 195 -21.03 -19.61 -0.79
CA PRO A 195 -21.36 -20.70 0.14
C PRO A 195 -22.87 -20.83 0.32
N ALA A 196 -23.30 -21.98 0.81
CA ALA A 196 -24.67 -22.17 1.24
C ALA A 196 -25.01 -21.24 2.42
N PHE A 197 -26.22 -20.70 2.42
CA PHE A 197 -26.78 -19.87 3.48
C PHE A 197 -28.25 -20.17 3.68
N CYS A 198 -28.79 -19.89 4.86
CA CYS A 198 -30.21 -19.98 5.16
C CYS A 198 -30.85 -18.60 5.20
N VAL A 199 -32.13 -18.54 4.89
CA VAL A 199 -32.91 -17.30 4.99
C VAL A 199 -34.17 -17.60 5.80
N ASP A 200 -34.38 -16.83 6.85
CA ASP A 200 -35.54 -16.87 7.71
C ASP A 200 -36.19 -15.47 7.76
N GLU A 201 -37.52 -15.43 7.82
CA GLU A 201 -38.27 -14.17 7.92
C GLU A 201 -39.15 -14.24 9.19
N ALA A 202 -39.06 -13.22 10.00
CA ALA A 202 -39.90 -13.05 11.18
C ALA A 202 -40.15 -11.54 11.47
N ALA A 203 -41.41 -11.18 11.60
CA ALA A 203 -41.83 -9.84 11.99
C ALA A 203 -41.23 -8.70 11.12
N GLY A 204 -41.11 -8.91 9.81
CA GLY A 204 -40.54 -7.93 8.88
C GLY A 204 -39.01 -7.76 8.94
N ILE A 205 -38.35 -8.72 9.58
CA ILE A 205 -36.87 -8.84 9.60
C ILE A 205 -36.51 -10.13 8.88
N LEU A 206 -35.72 -9.96 7.82
CA LEU A 206 -35.13 -11.10 7.11
C LEU A 206 -33.72 -11.36 7.65
N THR A 207 -33.46 -12.60 8.06
CA THR A 207 -32.17 -13.06 8.59
C THR A 207 -31.50 -14.00 7.59
N ILE A 208 -30.32 -13.61 7.10
CA ILE A 208 -29.45 -14.44 6.27
C ILE A 208 -28.40 -15.05 7.19
N THR A 209 -28.35 -16.39 7.29
CA THR A 209 -27.43 -17.10 8.18
C THR A 209 -26.41 -17.88 7.35
N THR A 210 -25.14 -17.60 7.58
CA THR A 210 -24.00 -18.36 7.08
C THR A 210 -23.40 -19.23 8.20
N THR A 211 -22.34 -19.99 7.93
CA THR A 211 -21.59 -20.72 8.97
C THR A 211 -20.82 -19.79 9.93
N ARG A 212 -20.72 -18.49 9.63
CA ARG A 212 -19.90 -17.53 10.38
C ARG A 212 -20.68 -16.32 10.90
N LEU A 213 -21.77 -15.93 10.23
CA LEU A 213 -22.50 -14.69 10.44
C LEU A 213 -24.00 -14.88 10.38
N LYS A 214 -24.70 -13.95 11.05
CA LYS A 214 -26.11 -13.63 10.79
C LYS A 214 -26.22 -12.20 10.32
N VAL A 215 -26.86 -11.99 9.19
CA VAL A 215 -27.15 -10.66 8.59
C VAL A 215 -28.64 -10.43 8.65
N LYS A 216 -29.06 -9.43 9.43
CA LYS A 216 -30.48 -9.10 9.62
C LYS A 216 -30.83 -7.86 8.80
N VAL A 217 -31.88 -7.92 8.02
CA VAL A 217 -32.38 -6.82 7.19
C VAL A 217 -33.79 -6.47 7.59
N THR A 218 -34.03 -5.22 7.98
CA THR A 218 -35.38 -4.68 8.18
C THR A 218 -36.00 -4.42 6.81
N GLU A 219 -37.01 -5.17 6.42
CA GLU A 219 -37.59 -5.15 5.05
C GLU A 219 -38.10 -3.77 4.64
N SER A 220 -38.79 -3.06 5.56
CA SER A 220 -39.40 -1.75 5.26
C SER A 220 -38.40 -0.62 5.02
N THR A 221 -37.20 -0.72 5.60
CA THR A 221 -36.16 0.32 5.53
C THR A 221 -34.93 -0.10 4.77
N GLY A 222 -34.70 -1.41 4.60
CA GLY A 222 -33.50 -1.98 4.05
C GLY A 222 -32.25 -1.84 4.96
N ILE A 223 -32.41 -1.45 6.22
CA ILE A 223 -31.31 -1.31 7.18
C ILE A 223 -30.74 -2.69 7.52
N VAL A 224 -29.40 -2.80 7.46
CA VAL A 224 -28.66 -4.05 7.66
C VAL A 224 -27.93 -4.02 8.99
N SER A 225 -27.96 -5.14 9.72
CA SER A 225 -27.16 -5.35 10.93
C SER A 225 -26.47 -6.69 10.91
N TYR A 226 -25.35 -6.77 11.58
CA TYR A 226 -24.45 -7.93 11.59
C TYR A 226 -24.23 -8.44 13.01
N THR A 227 -24.36 -9.75 13.17
CA THR A 227 -23.99 -10.44 14.41
C THR A 227 -23.13 -11.66 14.06
N ASP A 228 -22.38 -12.17 15.04
CA ASP A 228 -21.80 -13.49 14.90
C ASP A 228 -22.88 -14.58 15.04
N THR A 229 -22.50 -15.85 14.93
CA THR A 229 -23.46 -16.99 15.03
C THR A 229 -24.02 -17.15 16.43
N ALA A 230 -23.42 -16.55 17.46
CA ALA A 230 -23.90 -16.53 18.86
C ALA A 230 -24.78 -15.31 19.15
N ASP A 231 -25.18 -14.53 18.09
CA ASP A 231 -25.95 -13.28 18.18
C ASP A 231 -25.22 -12.12 18.90
N THR A 232 -23.89 -12.19 19.01
CA THR A 232 -23.11 -11.04 19.47
C THR A 232 -23.12 -9.93 18.42
N ALA A 233 -23.62 -8.74 18.79
CA ALA A 233 -23.70 -7.61 17.87
C ALA A 233 -22.30 -7.13 17.45
N LEU A 234 -22.10 -6.95 16.14
CA LEU A 234 -20.86 -6.42 15.53
C LEU A 234 -21.05 -4.97 15.14
N VAL A 235 -21.93 -4.69 14.18
CA VAL A 235 -22.23 -3.36 13.67
C VAL A 235 -23.61 -3.35 13.01
N ALA A 236 -24.25 -2.18 12.98
CA ALA A 236 -25.53 -1.98 12.28
C ALA A 236 -25.49 -0.69 11.46
N GLU A 237 -26.08 -0.69 10.28
CA GLU A 237 -26.42 0.56 9.58
C GLU A 237 -27.38 1.38 10.43
N SER A 238 -27.24 2.69 10.37
CA SER A 238 -28.23 3.65 10.90
C SER A 238 -29.00 4.37 9.79
N SER A 239 -28.34 4.57 8.64
CA SER A 239 -28.95 5.15 7.45
C SER A 239 -28.14 4.86 6.20
N LYS A 240 -28.78 4.94 5.02
CA LYS A 240 -28.10 4.99 3.73
C LYS A 240 -28.92 5.75 2.69
N SER A 241 -28.22 6.32 1.69
CA SER A 241 -28.85 7.07 0.59
C SER A 241 -27.94 7.02 -0.64
N ALA A 242 -28.57 6.90 -1.82
CA ALA A 242 -27.92 7.06 -3.11
C ALA A 242 -28.62 8.13 -3.97
N SER A 243 -29.21 9.15 -3.33
CA SER A 243 -29.86 10.27 -4.00
C SER A 243 -29.01 11.53 -3.82
N GLY A 244 -28.39 12.01 -4.90
CA GLY A 244 -27.45 13.14 -4.86
C GLY A 244 -26.05 12.67 -4.42
N LYS A 245 -25.74 12.79 -3.12
CA LYS A 245 -24.55 12.16 -2.54
C LYS A 245 -24.84 10.71 -2.17
N VAL A 246 -23.82 9.87 -2.29
CA VAL A 246 -23.91 8.47 -1.83
C VAL A 246 -23.39 8.40 -0.40
N VAL A 247 -24.25 7.97 0.52
CA VAL A 247 -23.96 7.96 1.96
C VAL A 247 -24.35 6.63 2.58
N THR A 248 -23.53 6.12 3.49
CA THR A 248 -23.95 5.11 4.46
C THR A 248 -23.41 5.47 5.84
N ALA A 249 -24.22 5.24 6.86
CA ALA A 249 -23.83 5.47 8.24
C ALA A 249 -24.08 4.21 9.08
N PHE A 250 -23.20 3.97 10.04
CA PHE A 250 -23.21 2.84 10.94
C PHE A 250 -23.21 3.29 12.39
N THR A 251 -23.85 2.51 13.26
CA THR A 251 -23.73 2.68 14.70
C THR A 251 -22.43 2.09 15.18
N SER A 252 -21.77 2.74 16.11
CA SER A 252 -20.56 2.24 16.78
C SER A 252 -20.67 2.51 18.29
N THR A 253 -19.99 1.71 19.11
CA THR A 253 -20.01 1.87 20.57
C THR A 253 -18.88 2.79 21.03
N SER A 254 -19.00 3.33 22.25
CA SER A 254 -18.00 4.25 22.82
C SER A 254 -16.63 3.59 23.10
N ASP A 255 -16.63 2.29 23.34
CA ASP A 255 -15.44 1.46 23.59
C ASP A 255 -14.79 0.93 22.31
N GLU A 256 -15.38 1.21 21.16
CA GLU A 256 -14.88 0.77 19.87
C GLU A 256 -13.73 1.65 19.37
N ALA A 257 -12.67 1.01 18.90
CA ALA A 257 -11.56 1.62 18.18
C ALA A 257 -11.62 1.24 16.70
N LEU A 258 -11.44 2.23 15.82
CA LEU A 258 -11.47 2.08 14.38
C LEU A 258 -10.12 2.47 13.79
N PHE A 259 -9.62 1.67 12.85
CA PHE A 259 -8.30 1.86 12.25
C PHE A 259 -8.38 1.76 10.73
N GLY A 260 -7.34 2.23 10.02
CA GLY A 260 -7.26 2.13 8.56
C GLY A 260 -7.38 3.50 7.86
N LEU A 261 -8.08 3.54 6.70
CA LEU A 261 -8.25 4.65 5.78
C LEU A 261 -6.96 5.06 5.04
N GLY A 262 -5.99 4.16 4.92
CA GLY A 262 -4.76 4.43 4.18
C GLY A 262 -3.73 5.22 4.98
N GLN A 263 -2.80 5.84 4.26
CA GLN A 263 -1.73 6.66 4.80
C GLN A 263 -2.20 8.10 5.00
N GLN A 264 -2.07 8.60 6.21
CA GLN A 264 -2.31 10.01 6.54
C GLN A 264 -1.32 10.47 7.60
N PRO A 265 -0.63 11.59 7.40
CA PRO A 265 0.36 12.10 8.34
C PRO A 265 -0.34 12.67 9.59
N SER A 266 -0.66 11.82 10.56
CA SER A 266 -1.29 12.18 11.82
C SER A 266 -0.54 11.54 12.99
N ASN A 267 -0.76 12.04 14.20
CA ASN A 267 -0.13 11.49 15.42
C ASN A 267 -0.90 10.29 16.00
N ASN A 268 -1.97 9.85 15.35
CA ASN A 268 -2.85 8.80 15.88
C ASN A 268 -3.32 7.87 14.76
N SER A 269 -3.33 6.58 15.03
CA SER A 269 -3.87 5.55 14.12
C SER A 269 -5.35 5.26 14.36
N ASN A 270 -5.89 5.55 15.55
CA ASN A 270 -7.30 5.34 15.86
C ASN A 270 -8.16 6.43 15.23
N ARG A 271 -9.10 6.02 14.37
CA ARG A 271 -10.00 6.91 13.61
C ARG A 271 -11.33 7.22 14.30
N LYS A 272 -11.53 6.69 15.50
CA LYS A 272 -12.70 7.05 16.31
C LYS A 272 -12.67 8.54 16.65
N ASN A 273 -13.83 9.21 16.51
CA ASN A 273 -13.97 10.66 16.68
C ASN A 273 -13.06 11.50 15.78
N SER A 274 -12.89 11.06 14.52
CA SER A 274 -12.14 11.79 13.51
C SER A 274 -12.93 11.92 12.19
N SER A 275 -12.54 12.91 11.38
CA SER A 275 -13.02 13.05 10.01
C SER A 275 -11.83 13.06 9.05
N VAL A 276 -12.01 12.42 7.91
CA VAL A 276 -10.96 12.24 6.90
C VAL A 276 -11.56 12.49 5.52
N HIS A 277 -10.98 13.43 4.77
CA HIS A 277 -11.33 13.64 3.36
C HIS A 277 -10.68 12.58 2.50
N LEU A 278 -11.46 11.82 1.73
CA LEU A 278 -11.04 10.68 0.92
C LEU A 278 -10.69 11.14 -0.51
N ALA A 279 -9.57 11.86 -0.65
CA ALA A 279 -9.01 12.26 -1.94
C ALA A 279 -7.49 12.18 -1.90
N ASN A 280 -6.90 11.47 -2.86
CA ASN A 280 -5.46 11.28 -2.94
C ASN A 280 -4.73 12.61 -3.25
N SER A 281 -3.58 12.79 -2.61
CA SER A 281 -2.67 13.91 -2.85
C SER A 281 -1.26 13.52 -2.44
N ASN A 282 -0.23 14.27 -2.85
CA ASN A 282 1.13 14.03 -2.38
C ASN A 282 1.18 13.99 -0.84
N GLY A 283 1.65 12.89 -0.27
CA GLY A 283 1.66 12.63 1.19
C GLY A 283 0.38 12.01 1.78
N ASN A 284 -0.73 11.97 1.05
CA ASN A 284 -1.97 11.36 1.52
C ASN A 284 -2.46 10.28 0.55
N ILE A 285 -2.59 9.07 1.03
CA ILE A 285 -3.11 7.92 0.28
C ILE A 285 -4.36 7.41 0.98
N PHE A 286 -5.48 7.39 0.27
CA PHE A 286 -6.76 6.94 0.82
C PHE A 286 -7.11 5.55 0.33
N ILE A 287 -7.35 4.67 1.29
CA ILE A 287 -7.92 3.34 1.06
C ILE A 287 -9.21 3.29 1.87
N PRO A 288 -10.38 3.20 1.27
CA PRO A 288 -11.66 3.30 1.96
C PRO A 288 -12.00 2.01 2.72
N MET A 289 -11.06 1.53 3.53
CA MET A 289 -11.15 0.34 4.37
C MET A 289 -10.89 0.71 5.82
N ILE A 290 -11.83 0.36 6.71
CA ILE A 290 -11.62 0.40 8.16
C ILE A 290 -11.69 -1.00 8.75
N VAL A 291 -10.98 -1.18 9.85
CA VAL A 291 -11.06 -2.36 10.73
C VAL A 291 -11.41 -1.93 12.14
N SER A 292 -12.23 -2.73 12.81
CA SER A 292 -12.65 -2.53 14.18
C SER A 292 -11.96 -3.51 15.12
N ASN A 293 -11.65 -3.04 16.35
CA ASN A 293 -11.20 -3.93 17.43
C ASN A 293 -12.23 -5.01 17.80
N LYS A 294 -13.45 -4.94 17.27
CA LYS A 294 -14.49 -5.97 17.41
C LYS A 294 -14.36 -7.12 16.41
N GLY A 295 -13.34 -7.11 15.55
CA GLY A 295 -13.05 -8.18 14.58
C GLY A 295 -13.92 -8.13 13.35
N TYR A 296 -14.28 -6.93 12.89
CA TYR A 296 -14.91 -6.72 11.59
C TYR A 296 -14.21 -5.62 10.78
N GLY A 297 -14.44 -5.58 9.49
CA GLY A 297 -14.02 -4.51 8.60
C GLY A 297 -15.12 -4.05 7.66
N LEU A 298 -15.02 -2.80 7.20
CA LEU A 298 -15.90 -2.21 6.21
C LEU A 298 -15.05 -1.63 5.07
N PHE A 299 -15.29 -2.08 3.86
CA PHE A 299 -14.68 -1.55 2.65
C PHE A 299 -15.75 -0.87 1.80
N TRP A 300 -15.58 0.42 1.56
CA TRP A 300 -16.45 1.27 0.75
C TRP A 300 -15.97 1.27 -0.71
N ASP A 301 -16.70 0.58 -1.61
CA ASP A 301 -16.31 0.43 -3.02
C ASP A 301 -16.86 1.56 -3.91
N ASN A 302 -16.42 2.77 -3.64
CA ASN A 302 -16.74 3.95 -4.44
C ASN A 302 -15.48 4.82 -4.64
N PRO A 303 -14.91 4.89 -5.86
CA PRO A 303 -13.66 5.58 -6.13
C PRO A 303 -13.79 7.10 -6.37
N SER A 304 -14.93 7.72 -6.12
CA SER A 304 -15.04 9.17 -6.11
C SER A 304 -14.41 9.77 -4.85
N ALA A 305 -14.01 11.03 -4.93
CA ALA A 305 -13.66 11.79 -3.72
C ALA A 305 -14.86 11.88 -2.77
N GLY A 306 -14.59 11.90 -1.47
CA GLY A 306 -15.64 11.88 -0.45
C GLY A 306 -15.11 12.10 0.95
N ASP A 307 -15.86 11.69 1.95
CA ASP A 307 -15.51 11.89 3.35
C ASP A 307 -15.82 10.64 4.19
N PHE A 308 -14.93 10.34 5.12
CA PHE A 308 -15.20 9.48 6.27
C PHE A 308 -15.38 10.37 7.49
N SER A 309 -16.36 10.04 8.34
CA SER A 309 -16.56 10.70 9.62
C SER A 309 -16.93 9.68 10.69
N SER A 310 -16.30 9.78 11.84
CA SER A 310 -16.70 9.05 13.06
C SER A 310 -16.89 10.06 14.18
N THR A 311 -18.11 10.17 14.72
CA THR A 311 -18.47 11.13 15.76
C THR A 311 -19.41 10.46 16.77
N GLY A 312 -19.00 10.41 18.04
CA GLY A 312 -19.77 9.74 19.08
C GLY A 312 -20.01 8.26 18.76
N THR A 313 -21.27 7.91 18.50
CA THR A 313 -21.69 6.54 18.17
C THR A 313 -22.03 6.34 16.69
N THR A 314 -21.69 7.30 15.83
CA THR A 314 -21.98 7.23 14.39
C THR A 314 -20.69 7.24 13.60
N THR A 315 -20.58 6.32 12.64
CA THR A 315 -19.50 6.27 11.65
C THR A 315 -20.10 6.29 10.25
N SER A 316 -19.62 7.14 9.35
CA SER A 316 -20.22 7.31 8.02
C SER A 316 -19.18 7.44 6.92
N TYR A 317 -19.54 6.95 5.72
CA TYR A 317 -18.92 7.26 4.46
C TYR A 317 -19.85 8.11 3.60
N THR A 318 -19.28 9.13 2.96
CA THR A 318 -19.98 9.99 2.00
C THR A 318 -19.13 10.09 0.75
N SER A 319 -19.69 9.79 -0.41
CA SER A 319 -19.05 9.99 -1.72
C SER A 319 -19.68 11.15 -2.45
N GLY A 320 -18.84 11.97 -3.10
CA GLY A 320 -19.26 13.15 -3.88
C GLY A 320 -20.01 12.78 -5.16
N ALA A 321 -19.79 11.55 -5.68
CA ALA A 321 -20.44 11.06 -6.89
C ALA A 321 -20.71 9.56 -6.80
N GLY A 322 -21.71 9.09 -7.56
CA GLY A 322 -22.11 7.69 -7.62
C GLY A 322 -23.61 7.52 -7.76
N ASP A 323 -24.06 6.33 -8.04
CA ASP A 323 -25.44 5.93 -8.32
C ASP A 323 -25.96 4.85 -7.38
N MET A 324 -25.09 4.30 -6.52
CA MET A 324 -25.46 3.32 -5.51
C MET A 324 -24.51 3.34 -4.31
N VAL A 325 -25.02 2.94 -3.16
CA VAL A 325 -24.23 2.46 -2.01
C VAL A 325 -23.66 1.10 -2.39
N ASP A 326 -22.38 0.92 -2.21
CA ASP A 326 -21.70 -0.35 -2.46
C ASP A 326 -20.59 -0.53 -1.43
N TYR A 327 -20.75 -1.50 -0.52
CA TYR A 327 -19.72 -1.78 0.47
C TYR A 327 -19.64 -3.27 0.77
N TYR A 328 -18.48 -3.70 1.27
CA TYR A 328 -18.20 -5.03 1.77
C TYR A 328 -18.05 -5.00 3.28
N PHE A 329 -18.66 -5.95 3.94
CA PHE A 329 -18.47 -6.27 5.35
C PHE A 329 -17.63 -7.55 5.44
N PHE A 330 -16.59 -7.51 6.29
CA PHE A 330 -15.71 -8.64 6.59
C PHE A 330 -15.81 -8.99 8.06
N TYR A 331 -15.90 -10.30 8.36
CA TYR A 331 -15.86 -10.78 9.74
C TYR A 331 -14.64 -11.67 9.96
N GLY A 332 -13.86 -11.43 11.04
CA GLY A 332 -12.60 -12.11 11.25
C GLY A 332 -12.54 -13.09 12.38
N PRO A 333 -12.94 -13.19 13.54
CA PRO A 333 -12.95 -12.25 14.66
C PRO A 333 -11.57 -11.62 14.97
N THR A 334 -10.52 -11.95 14.23
CA THR A 334 -9.21 -11.30 14.33
C THR A 334 -9.01 -10.32 13.19
N ILE A 335 -8.19 -9.29 13.40
CA ILE A 335 -7.87 -8.30 12.36
C ILE A 335 -7.14 -8.97 11.19
N ASP A 336 -6.27 -9.95 11.42
CA ASP A 336 -5.63 -10.72 10.35
C ASP A 336 -6.64 -11.38 9.42
N GLN A 337 -7.69 -11.98 9.97
CA GLN A 337 -8.75 -12.62 9.16
C GLN A 337 -9.55 -11.59 8.38
N VAL A 338 -9.84 -10.42 8.97
CA VAL A 338 -10.48 -9.29 8.26
C VAL A 338 -9.64 -8.84 7.08
N ILE A 339 -8.33 -8.65 7.26
CA ILE A 339 -7.40 -8.24 6.20
C ILE A 339 -7.26 -9.34 5.14
N ALA A 340 -7.21 -10.61 5.54
CA ALA A 340 -7.21 -11.73 4.60
C ALA A 340 -8.48 -11.76 3.75
N GLY A 341 -9.66 -11.52 4.35
CA GLY A 341 -10.94 -11.37 3.64
C GLY A 341 -10.92 -10.21 2.63
N TYR A 342 -10.37 -9.05 3.03
CA TYR A 342 -10.18 -7.91 2.12
C TYR A 342 -9.29 -8.29 0.94
N ARG A 343 -8.16 -8.98 1.16
CA ARG A 343 -7.26 -9.41 0.07
C ARG A 343 -7.86 -10.52 -0.78
N THR A 344 -8.68 -11.40 -0.22
CA THR A 344 -9.48 -12.37 -1.00
C THR A 344 -10.43 -11.64 -1.95
N THR A 345 -10.98 -10.51 -1.53
CA THR A 345 -11.90 -9.69 -2.33
C THR A 345 -11.16 -8.90 -3.40
N THR A 346 -10.04 -8.26 -3.05
CA THR A 346 -9.33 -7.31 -3.90
C THR A 346 -8.09 -7.87 -4.62
N GLY A 347 -7.74 -9.12 -4.35
CA GLY A 347 -6.59 -9.83 -4.90
C GLY A 347 -5.38 -9.88 -3.97
N PRO A 348 -4.62 -10.98 -3.98
CA PRO A 348 -3.39 -11.14 -3.20
C PRO A 348 -2.28 -10.21 -3.70
N ALA A 349 -1.34 -9.88 -2.82
CA ALA A 349 -0.11 -9.21 -3.22
C ALA A 349 0.90 -10.24 -3.75
N PRO A 350 1.43 -10.11 -4.98
CA PRO A 350 2.50 -10.96 -5.47
C PRO A 350 3.78 -10.82 -4.63
N LEU A 351 4.59 -11.87 -4.60
CA LEU A 351 5.90 -11.84 -3.97
C LEU A 351 6.88 -11.07 -4.86
N PHE A 352 7.55 -10.05 -4.33
CA PHE A 352 8.59 -9.33 -5.05
C PHE A 352 9.86 -10.17 -5.23
N GLY A 353 10.75 -9.75 -6.10
CA GLY A 353 12.13 -10.23 -6.13
C GLY A 353 12.78 -10.07 -4.75
N LYS A 354 13.58 -11.03 -4.31
CA LYS A 354 14.18 -11.02 -2.96
C LYS A 354 15.01 -9.75 -2.72
N TRP A 355 15.63 -9.20 -3.76
CA TRP A 355 16.38 -7.94 -3.74
C TRP A 355 15.52 -6.74 -3.30
N ALA A 356 14.21 -6.76 -3.59
CA ALA A 356 13.32 -5.67 -3.24
C ALA A 356 13.08 -5.52 -1.72
N TYR A 357 13.50 -6.49 -0.92
CA TYR A 357 13.45 -6.42 0.55
C TYR A 357 14.76 -5.93 1.17
N GLY A 358 15.80 -5.64 0.39
CA GLY A 358 17.04 -5.01 0.84
C GLY A 358 16.98 -3.49 0.80
N LEU A 359 18.13 -2.83 1.02
CA LEU A 359 18.24 -1.38 1.01
C LEU A 359 18.20 -0.81 -0.41
N PHE A 360 17.37 0.21 -0.61
CA PHE A 360 17.34 1.07 -1.79
C PHE A 360 18.03 2.39 -1.49
N GLN A 361 19.08 2.71 -2.25
CA GLN A 361 19.68 4.03 -2.27
C GLN A 361 19.06 4.87 -3.38
N SER A 362 18.43 5.96 -2.99
CA SER A 362 17.80 6.93 -3.89
C SER A 362 18.17 8.36 -3.48
N LYS A 363 18.14 9.25 -4.43
CA LYS A 363 18.28 10.68 -4.29
C LYS A 363 17.30 11.34 -5.27
N ASP A 364 16.92 12.61 -5.03
CA ASP A 364 16.04 13.40 -5.91
C ASP A 364 16.34 13.16 -7.41
N HIS A 365 17.61 13.24 -7.80
CA HIS A 365 18.15 12.62 -9.02
C HIS A 365 19.67 12.51 -8.96
N TYR A 366 20.21 11.53 -9.66
CA TYR A 366 21.62 11.46 -10.00
C TYR A 366 21.81 12.10 -11.39
N GLY A 367 22.59 13.17 -11.44
CA GLY A 367 22.71 14.01 -12.63
C GLY A 367 23.48 13.37 -13.79
N SER A 368 24.11 12.20 -13.63
CA SER A 368 24.85 11.50 -14.66
C SER A 368 25.12 10.04 -14.36
N GLN A 369 25.44 9.28 -15.40
CA GLN A 369 25.94 7.90 -15.31
C GLN A 369 27.18 7.79 -14.40
N SER A 370 28.10 8.76 -14.43
CA SER A 370 29.29 8.79 -13.59
C SER A 370 28.94 8.93 -12.12
N GLU A 371 27.91 9.69 -11.77
CA GLU A 371 27.46 9.86 -10.37
C GLU A 371 26.88 8.53 -9.84
N ILE A 372 26.01 7.84 -10.61
CA ILE A 372 25.49 6.51 -10.22
C ILE A 372 26.64 5.52 -10.02
N THR A 373 27.64 5.51 -10.91
CA THR A 373 28.82 4.64 -10.80
C THR A 373 29.61 4.95 -9.53
N THR A 374 29.72 6.23 -9.16
CA THR A 374 30.39 6.65 -7.92
C THR A 374 29.63 6.15 -6.68
N VAL A 375 28.30 6.26 -6.68
CA VAL A 375 27.44 5.74 -5.61
C VAL A 375 27.60 4.22 -5.46
N MET A 376 27.48 3.48 -6.55
CA MET A 376 27.70 2.01 -6.59
C MET A 376 29.05 1.63 -5.97
N ASN A 377 30.11 2.29 -6.40
CA ASN A 377 31.46 2.02 -5.91
C ASN A 377 31.61 2.40 -4.43
N GLY A 378 30.95 3.47 -3.97
CA GLY A 378 30.95 3.91 -2.58
C GLY A 378 30.38 2.84 -1.63
N TYR A 379 29.26 2.24 -1.99
CA TYR A 379 28.65 1.14 -1.24
C TYR A 379 29.53 -0.12 -1.25
N ARG A 380 29.95 -0.61 -2.42
CA ARG A 380 30.71 -1.84 -2.53
C ARG A 380 32.11 -1.74 -1.91
N ASN A 381 32.83 -0.65 -2.16
CA ASN A 381 34.16 -0.40 -1.55
C ASN A 381 34.05 -0.19 -0.03
N GLY A 382 32.96 0.41 0.42
CA GLY A 382 32.65 0.59 1.85
C GLY A 382 32.17 -0.69 2.54
N LYS A 383 31.93 -1.77 1.81
CA LYS A 383 31.30 -3.02 2.28
C LYS A 383 29.97 -2.74 2.99
N ILE A 384 29.20 -1.82 2.43
CA ILE A 384 27.89 -1.43 2.93
C ILE A 384 26.83 -2.20 2.13
N PRO A 385 25.96 -2.97 2.75
CA PRO A 385 24.90 -3.69 2.06
C PRO A 385 23.99 -2.73 1.27
N VAL A 386 23.62 -3.11 0.05
CA VAL A 386 22.62 -2.40 -0.78
C VAL A 386 22.19 -3.31 -1.93
N ASP A 387 20.90 -3.30 -2.26
CA ASP A 387 20.35 -4.09 -3.36
C ASP A 387 19.97 -3.26 -4.58
N CYS A 388 19.58 -2.01 -4.40
CA CYS A 388 19.07 -1.18 -5.49
C CYS A 388 19.61 0.25 -5.43
N ILE A 389 19.95 0.79 -6.61
CA ILE A 389 20.17 2.23 -6.80
C ILE A 389 19.09 2.75 -7.75
N VAL A 390 18.49 3.87 -7.38
CA VAL A 390 17.34 4.44 -8.07
C VAL A 390 17.77 5.65 -8.89
N GLN A 391 17.42 5.66 -10.19
CA GLN A 391 17.46 6.84 -11.04
C GLN A 391 16.07 7.49 -11.01
N ASP A 392 15.99 8.64 -10.36
CA ASP A 392 14.80 9.46 -10.30
C ASP A 392 14.68 10.35 -11.54
N TRP A 393 13.71 11.25 -11.55
CA TRP A 393 13.36 12.15 -12.64
C TRP A 393 14.56 12.93 -13.21
N ASP A 394 14.36 13.86 -14.12
CA ASP A 394 15.38 14.73 -14.76
C ASP A 394 16.37 13.99 -15.69
N TYR A 395 16.38 12.66 -15.76
CA TYR A 395 17.28 11.96 -16.71
C TYR A 395 16.96 12.26 -18.18
N TRP A 396 15.76 12.79 -18.45
CA TRP A 396 15.32 13.18 -19.79
C TRP A 396 15.61 14.64 -20.14
N ASP A 397 15.92 15.54 -19.16
CA ASP A 397 16.24 16.94 -19.50
C ASP A 397 17.46 17.01 -20.45
N PRO A 398 17.40 17.73 -21.58
CA PRO A 398 16.44 18.78 -21.97
C PRO A 398 15.23 18.31 -22.80
N TYR A 399 14.92 17.03 -22.86
CA TYR A 399 13.75 16.48 -23.57
C TYR A 399 12.44 16.68 -22.79
N SER A 400 11.32 16.27 -23.40
CA SER A 400 9.99 16.46 -22.79
C SER A 400 9.65 15.38 -21.73
N TRP A 401 8.76 15.73 -20.82
CA TRP A 401 8.13 14.76 -19.91
C TRP A 401 7.44 13.65 -20.75
N GLY A 402 7.57 12.42 -20.31
CA GLY A 402 7.01 11.27 -20.99
C GLY A 402 7.75 10.84 -22.25
N SER A 403 8.85 11.50 -22.64
CA SER A 403 9.69 11.08 -23.77
C SER A 403 10.39 9.74 -23.52
N HIS A 404 10.70 9.44 -22.26
CA HIS A 404 11.48 8.28 -21.80
C HIS A 404 12.86 8.18 -22.47
N ILE A 405 13.45 9.34 -22.82
CA ILE A 405 14.79 9.44 -23.38
C ILE A 405 15.77 9.76 -22.27
N MET A 406 16.77 8.93 -22.05
CA MET A 406 17.92 9.27 -21.20
C MET A 406 18.85 10.19 -22.00
N ASP A 407 19.13 11.38 -21.47
CA ASP A 407 20.00 12.36 -22.13
C ASP A 407 21.40 11.77 -22.43
N PRO A 408 21.78 11.57 -23.70
CA PRO A 408 23.03 10.92 -24.05
C PRO A 408 24.28 11.72 -23.64
N SER A 409 24.13 13.01 -23.36
CA SER A 409 25.25 13.84 -22.88
C SER A 409 25.60 13.57 -21.41
N ARG A 410 24.64 13.08 -20.64
CA ARG A 410 24.78 12.73 -19.21
C ARG A 410 24.87 11.22 -18.99
N TYR A 411 24.17 10.45 -19.81
CA TYR A 411 24.09 8.99 -19.76
C TYR A 411 24.54 8.41 -21.12
N ALA A 412 25.84 8.36 -21.34
CA ALA A 412 26.42 7.97 -22.64
C ALA A 412 26.11 6.51 -23.01
N ASP A 413 26.05 5.61 -22.04
CA ASP A 413 25.70 4.20 -22.25
C ASP A 413 24.95 3.63 -21.04
N PRO A 414 23.63 3.88 -20.94
CA PRO A 414 22.83 3.35 -19.82
C PRO A 414 22.81 1.82 -19.75
N LYS A 415 22.97 1.12 -20.88
CA LYS A 415 23.03 -0.34 -20.90
C LYS A 415 24.30 -0.87 -20.23
N ALA A 416 25.45 -0.26 -20.50
CA ALA A 416 26.70 -0.61 -19.84
C ALA A 416 26.64 -0.28 -18.33
N LEU A 417 25.98 0.83 -17.94
CA LEU A 417 25.73 1.16 -16.55
C LEU A 417 24.98 0.03 -15.85
N LEU A 418 23.81 -0.40 -16.37
CA LEU A 418 23.00 -1.47 -15.80
C LEU A 418 23.78 -2.80 -15.76
N THR A 419 24.51 -3.12 -16.81
CA THR A 419 25.40 -4.31 -16.81
C THR A 419 26.43 -4.25 -15.68
N SER A 420 27.03 -3.08 -15.43
CA SER A 420 27.99 -2.89 -14.34
C SER A 420 27.30 -3.02 -12.97
N MET A 421 26.09 -2.46 -12.81
CA MET A 421 25.32 -2.61 -11.57
C MET A 421 25.00 -4.08 -11.29
N HIS A 422 24.49 -4.82 -12.27
CA HIS A 422 24.19 -6.25 -12.15
C HIS A 422 25.43 -7.09 -11.82
N THR A 423 26.60 -6.78 -12.44
CA THR A 423 27.87 -7.44 -12.13
C THR A 423 28.27 -7.23 -10.67
N ASN A 424 27.87 -6.10 -10.07
CA ASN A 424 28.09 -5.79 -8.67
C ASN A 424 26.91 -6.22 -7.77
N ASN A 425 25.99 -7.04 -8.26
CA ASN A 425 24.77 -7.47 -7.56
C ASN A 425 23.94 -6.28 -7.03
N ILE A 426 23.79 -5.25 -7.85
CA ILE A 426 22.95 -4.07 -7.60
C ILE A 426 21.91 -4.00 -8.71
N HIS A 427 20.65 -3.89 -8.34
CA HIS A 427 19.54 -3.67 -9.25
C HIS A 427 19.35 -2.18 -9.55
N GLY A 428 18.78 -1.87 -10.71
CA GLY A 428 18.46 -0.52 -11.12
C GLY A 428 16.95 -0.27 -11.17
N MET A 429 16.48 0.80 -10.56
CA MET A 429 15.10 1.25 -10.68
C MET A 429 15.03 2.61 -11.35
N ILE A 430 14.06 2.82 -12.25
CA ILE A 430 13.89 4.05 -13.03
C ILE A 430 12.56 4.71 -12.73
N SER A 431 12.58 6.05 -12.53
CA SER A 431 11.38 6.86 -12.34
C SER A 431 10.66 7.08 -13.66
N ILE A 432 9.34 6.98 -13.63
CA ILE A 432 8.43 7.35 -14.71
C ILE A 432 7.27 8.15 -14.15
N TRP A 433 6.68 9.00 -15.00
CA TRP A 433 5.51 9.78 -14.65
C TRP A 433 4.38 9.49 -15.64
N PRO A 434 3.10 9.48 -15.25
CA PRO A 434 1.98 9.34 -16.16
C PRO A 434 1.69 10.65 -16.93
N GLU A 435 2.67 11.52 -17.02
CA GLU A 435 2.61 12.87 -17.56
C GLU A 435 3.40 12.96 -18.85
N TYR A 436 2.84 13.70 -19.83
CA TYR A 436 3.39 13.91 -21.16
C TYR A 436 3.38 15.39 -21.49
N GLN A 437 4.50 15.92 -21.95
CA GLN A 437 4.64 17.31 -22.30
C GLN A 437 4.76 17.50 -23.81
N TYR A 438 4.00 18.44 -24.37
CA TYR A 438 4.21 18.92 -25.72
C TYR A 438 5.17 20.11 -25.73
N MET A 439 6.28 19.99 -26.43
CA MET A 439 7.23 21.07 -26.65
C MET A 439 7.11 21.60 -28.07
N ALA A 440 6.74 22.89 -28.25
CA ALA A 440 6.63 23.51 -29.56
C ALA A 440 7.99 23.59 -30.29
N ASN A 441 9.08 23.68 -29.51
CA ASN A 441 10.45 23.76 -30.00
C ASN A 441 11.34 22.77 -29.24
N PRO A 442 11.31 21.49 -29.59
CA PRO A 442 12.15 20.48 -28.93
C PRO A 442 13.64 20.76 -29.20
N PRO A 443 14.54 20.30 -28.35
CA PRO A 443 15.99 20.45 -28.50
C PRO A 443 16.46 19.94 -29.87
N THR A 444 17.47 20.61 -30.42
CA THR A 444 18.07 20.17 -31.69
C THR A 444 18.66 18.75 -31.55
N GLY A 445 18.30 17.85 -32.43
CA GLY A 445 18.73 16.45 -32.37
C GLY A 445 17.83 15.55 -31.54
N ALA A 446 16.72 16.05 -30.99
CA ALA A 446 15.73 15.28 -30.20
C ALA A 446 14.78 14.45 -31.11
N ALA A 447 15.35 13.71 -32.08
CA ALA A 447 14.53 12.79 -32.86
C ALA A 447 13.80 11.80 -31.93
N GLY A 448 12.48 11.76 -32.06
CA GLY A 448 11.63 10.90 -31.22
C GLY A 448 11.23 11.48 -29.85
N ASP A 449 11.59 12.74 -29.53
CA ASP A 449 11.18 13.38 -28.27
C ASP A 449 9.66 13.46 -28.11
N GLN A 450 8.96 13.83 -29.17
CA GLN A 450 7.50 13.96 -29.19
C GLN A 450 6.74 12.69 -29.58
N ASP A 451 7.43 11.58 -29.91
CA ASP A 451 6.79 10.37 -30.44
C ASP A 451 5.75 9.80 -29.47
N ASN A 452 6.10 9.73 -28.18
CA ASN A 452 5.22 9.18 -27.15
C ASN A 452 3.96 10.04 -26.97
N TYR A 453 4.14 11.38 -26.91
CA TYR A 453 3.04 12.33 -26.82
C TYR A 453 2.14 12.24 -28.07
N ASN A 454 2.72 12.29 -29.25
CA ASN A 454 1.99 12.28 -30.53
C ASN A 454 1.17 10.99 -30.69
N ALA A 455 1.74 9.84 -30.32
CA ALA A 455 1.04 8.56 -30.38
C ALA A 455 -0.20 8.53 -29.48
N LEU A 456 -0.11 9.03 -28.25
CA LEU A 456 -1.25 9.15 -27.34
C LEU A 456 -2.26 10.22 -27.81
N ASN A 457 -1.78 11.36 -28.28
CA ASN A 457 -2.64 12.45 -28.74
C ASN A 457 -3.44 12.08 -30.00
N ALA A 458 -2.94 11.17 -30.82
CA ALA A 458 -3.65 10.64 -32.00
C ALA A 458 -4.81 9.68 -31.63
N MET A 459 -4.88 9.19 -30.38
CA MET A 459 -5.92 8.29 -29.92
C MET A 459 -7.19 9.09 -29.58
N THR A 460 -8.29 8.78 -30.24
CA THR A 460 -9.56 9.54 -30.11
C THR A 460 -10.77 8.69 -29.71
N SER A 461 -10.61 7.37 -29.48
CA SER A 461 -11.73 6.48 -29.18
C SER A 461 -11.44 5.65 -27.91
N PRO A 462 -12.39 5.51 -27.00
CA PRO A 462 -13.71 6.17 -26.95
C PRO A 462 -13.65 7.64 -26.50
N THR A 463 -12.53 8.07 -25.93
CA THR A 463 -12.24 9.45 -25.50
C THR A 463 -10.80 9.78 -25.84
N LYS A 464 -10.41 11.04 -25.72
CA LYS A 464 -9.00 11.44 -25.85
C LYS A 464 -8.16 10.66 -24.82
N ALA A 465 -7.02 10.15 -25.27
CA ALA A 465 -6.10 9.44 -24.38
C ALA A 465 -5.26 10.36 -23.49
N LEU A 466 -5.28 11.67 -23.73
CA LEU A 466 -4.58 12.69 -22.96
C LEU A 466 -5.57 13.69 -22.37
N TYR A 467 -5.44 13.94 -21.08
CA TYR A 467 -6.11 15.03 -20.37
C TYR A 467 -5.26 16.28 -20.47
N THR A 468 -5.88 17.41 -20.81
CA THR A 468 -5.17 18.67 -20.89
C THR A 468 -4.96 19.25 -19.51
N SER A 469 -3.69 19.52 -19.15
CA SER A 469 -3.31 20.28 -17.97
C SER A 469 -2.49 21.47 -18.43
N GLY A 470 -3.00 22.68 -18.22
CA GLY A 470 -2.29 23.86 -18.68
C GLY A 470 -2.03 23.84 -20.20
N ALA A 471 -1.05 24.64 -20.65
CA ALA A 471 -0.77 24.80 -22.09
C ALA A 471 0.07 23.67 -22.70
N SER A 472 0.83 22.90 -21.91
CA SER A 472 1.83 21.98 -22.44
C SER A 472 1.91 20.62 -21.73
N HIS A 473 1.35 20.45 -20.55
CA HIS A 473 1.41 19.23 -19.78
C HIS A 473 0.09 18.44 -19.85
N HIS A 474 0.17 17.12 -19.96
CA HIS A 474 -0.98 16.24 -20.16
C HIS A 474 -0.81 14.93 -19.37
N PHE A 475 -1.83 14.50 -18.64
CA PHE A 475 -1.89 13.16 -18.07
C PHE A 475 -2.60 12.22 -19.05
N TYR A 476 -2.15 10.98 -19.15
CA TYR A 476 -2.88 10.02 -19.98
C TYR A 476 -4.10 9.43 -19.26
N ASP A 477 -5.13 9.04 -20.01
CA ASP A 477 -6.31 8.38 -19.48
C ASP A 477 -5.99 6.93 -19.07
N THR A 478 -5.70 6.72 -17.77
CA THR A 478 -5.42 5.38 -17.23
C THR A 478 -6.64 4.44 -17.28
N PHE A 479 -7.85 4.96 -17.47
CA PHE A 479 -9.07 4.16 -17.62
C PHE A 479 -9.25 3.65 -19.05
N ASN A 480 -8.53 4.20 -20.02
CA ASN A 480 -8.50 3.73 -21.40
C ASN A 480 -7.53 2.55 -21.57
N ALA A 481 -8.06 1.35 -21.88
CA ALA A 481 -7.25 0.13 -21.97
C ALA A 481 -6.19 0.19 -23.09
N ALA A 482 -6.50 0.83 -24.21
CA ALA A 482 -5.55 0.98 -25.32
C ALA A 482 -4.42 1.95 -24.95
N ALA A 483 -4.74 3.06 -24.24
CA ALA A 483 -3.74 3.99 -23.74
C ALA A 483 -2.80 3.30 -22.73
N ARG A 484 -3.33 2.49 -21.80
CA ARG A 484 -2.51 1.69 -20.88
C ARG A 484 -1.52 0.79 -21.61
N THR A 485 -1.98 0.10 -22.65
CA THR A 485 -1.12 -0.80 -23.44
C THR A 485 -0.03 -0.01 -24.15
N LEU A 486 -0.37 1.13 -24.76
CA LEU A 486 0.59 1.98 -25.47
C LEU A 486 1.63 2.58 -24.53
N VAL A 487 1.21 3.10 -23.37
CA VAL A 487 2.11 3.69 -22.36
C VAL A 487 3.13 2.66 -21.87
N TYR A 488 2.68 1.45 -21.53
CA TYR A 488 3.64 0.42 -21.14
C TYR A 488 4.61 0.06 -22.27
N GLN A 489 4.13 -0.06 -23.51
CA GLN A 489 4.98 -0.36 -24.65
C GLN A 489 6.07 0.72 -24.85
N GLN A 490 5.70 1.99 -24.71
CA GLN A 490 6.64 3.12 -24.78
C GLN A 490 7.73 3.03 -23.70
N ILE A 491 7.33 2.71 -22.46
CA ILE A 491 8.26 2.52 -21.32
C ILE A 491 9.18 1.33 -21.59
N TYR A 492 8.63 0.21 -22.05
CA TYR A 492 9.40 -0.98 -22.35
C TYR A 492 10.43 -0.74 -23.46
N ASP A 493 9.99 -0.19 -24.60
CA ASP A 493 10.85 0.01 -25.77
C ASP A 493 11.97 1.02 -25.51
N LYS A 494 11.71 2.05 -24.70
CA LYS A 494 12.65 3.14 -24.48
C LYS A 494 13.49 3.00 -23.21
N LEU A 495 13.05 2.22 -22.22
CA LEU A 495 13.74 2.05 -20.94
C LEU A 495 13.99 0.59 -20.57
N LEU A 496 12.94 -0.18 -20.26
CA LEU A 496 13.07 -1.50 -19.65
C LEU A 496 13.74 -2.51 -20.58
N GLY A 497 13.17 -2.74 -21.76
CA GLY A 497 13.71 -3.66 -22.77
C GLY A 497 15.01 -3.15 -23.38
N LYS A 498 15.16 -1.83 -23.51
CA LYS A 498 16.34 -1.21 -24.11
C LYS A 498 17.58 -1.29 -23.23
N TYR A 499 17.45 -1.00 -21.94
CA TYR A 499 18.57 -0.85 -21.02
C TYR A 499 18.66 -1.94 -19.95
N GLY A 500 17.53 -2.54 -19.55
CA GLY A 500 17.48 -3.62 -18.57
C GLY A 500 17.24 -3.16 -17.12
N TRP A 501 16.45 -2.11 -16.92
CA TRP A 501 16.00 -1.69 -15.58
C TRP A 501 15.16 -2.77 -14.91
N ASP A 502 15.34 -2.98 -13.59
CA ASP A 502 14.75 -4.07 -12.81
C ASP A 502 13.49 -3.68 -12.07
N GLY A 503 13.20 -2.40 -11.93
CA GLY A 503 12.02 -1.89 -11.24
C GLY A 503 11.56 -0.55 -11.79
N ILE A 504 10.32 -0.20 -11.48
CA ILE A 504 9.66 1.04 -11.90
C ILE A 504 9.28 1.86 -10.68
N TRP A 505 9.65 3.15 -10.68
CA TRP A 505 9.11 4.12 -9.77
C TRP A 505 8.07 4.96 -10.51
N ALA A 506 6.80 4.74 -10.19
CA ALA A 506 5.66 5.46 -10.75
C ALA A 506 5.35 6.66 -9.87
N ASP A 507 5.90 7.81 -10.22
CA ASP A 507 5.68 9.07 -9.52
C ASP A 507 4.45 9.81 -10.03
N ASN A 508 3.95 10.78 -9.28
CA ASN A 508 2.81 11.67 -9.59
C ASN A 508 1.53 10.93 -10.03
N THR A 509 1.22 9.84 -9.35
CA THR A 509 0.10 8.96 -9.72
C THR A 509 -1.24 9.35 -9.10
N GLU A 510 -1.35 10.42 -8.33
CA GLU A 510 -2.59 10.96 -7.75
C GLU A 510 -3.53 11.74 -8.68
N PRO A 511 -3.37 12.02 -9.92
CA PRO A 511 -2.47 12.80 -10.75
C PRO A 511 -2.59 14.31 -10.41
N GLN A 512 -1.56 14.84 -9.77
CA GLN A 512 -1.47 16.28 -9.48
C GLN A 512 -0.59 16.95 -10.54
N ALA A 513 -1.18 17.75 -11.39
CA ALA A 513 -0.42 18.53 -12.35
C ALA A 513 0.44 19.58 -11.66
N TYR A 514 1.63 19.76 -12.14
CA TYR A 514 2.57 20.75 -11.69
C TYR A 514 3.07 21.58 -12.88
N PRO A 515 3.12 22.91 -12.83
CA PRO A 515 2.59 23.83 -11.78
C PRO A 515 1.08 24.10 -11.89
N ASP A 516 0.42 23.64 -12.93
CA ASP A 516 -0.98 23.92 -13.25
C ASP A 516 -1.82 22.68 -13.00
N SER A 517 -2.53 22.63 -11.88
CA SER A 517 -3.36 21.47 -11.53
C SER A 517 -4.43 21.21 -12.58
N VAL A 518 -4.41 20.01 -13.20
CA VAL A 518 -5.59 19.49 -13.88
C VAL A 518 -6.40 18.72 -12.89
N ASP A 519 -7.60 19.17 -12.72
CA ASP A 519 -8.62 18.36 -12.11
C ASP A 519 -9.09 17.30 -13.13
N VAL A 520 -8.44 16.13 -13.15
CA VAL A 520 -8.89 14.97 -13.92
C VAL A 520 -10.34 14.62 -13.55
N GLY A 521 -10.76 14.91 -12.31
CA GLY A 521 -12.14 14.76 -11.87
C GLY A 521 -13.14 15.58 -12.69
N SER A 522 -12.75 16.72 -13.26
CA SER A 522 -13.60 17.55 -14.11
C SER A 522 -13.74 17.06 -15.55
N GLN A 523 -12.91 16.10 -15.97
CA GLN A 523 -12.85 15.64 -17.37
C GLN A 523 -13.60 14.31 -17.56
N ASP A 524 -13.94 14.01 -18.81
CA ASP A 524 -14.49 12.70 -19.17
C ASP A 524 -13.37 11.69 -19.40
N THR A 525 -13.51 10.52 -18.80
CA THR A 525 -12.62 9.37 -18.93
C THR A 525 -13.27 8.29 -19.80
N ALA A 526 -12.52 7.27 -20.17
CA ALA A 526 -13.06 6.09 -20.85
C ALA A 526 -14.16 5.34 -20.06
N LEU A 527 -14.27 5.60 -18.74
CA LEU A 527 -15.30 5.03 -17.86
C LEU A 527 -16.39 6.04 -17.45
N GLY A 528 -16.46 7.21 -18.10
CA GLY A 528 -17.41 8.27 -17.80
C GLY A 528 -16.76 9.44 -17.07
N LYS A 529 -17.55 10.13 -16.20
CA LYS A 529 -17.04 11.32 -15.51
C LYS A 529 -15.85 10.99 -14.60
N GLY A 530 -14.78 11.76 -14.72
CA GLY A 530 -13.60 11.63 -13.88
C GLY A 530 -13.91 11.70 -12.40
N SER A 531 -14.83 12.57 -12.00
CA SER A 531 -15.30 12.71 -10.60
C SER A 531 -15.81 11.40 -9.98
N THR A 532 -16.25 10.44 -10.78
CA THR A 532 -16.73 9.13 -10.27
C THR A 532 -15.63 8.08 -10.10
N VAL A 533 -14.41 8.32 -10.60
CA VAL A 533 -13.36 7.29 -10.68
C VAL A 533 -11.95 7.79 -10.27
N ILE A 534 -11.79 9.08 -9.97
CA ILE A 534 -10.49 9.74 -9.85
C ILE A 534 -9.53 9.06 -8.87
N ASN A 535 -9.99 8.62 -7.69
CA ASN A 535 -9.13 7.95 -6.71
C ASN A 535 -8.56 6.61 -7.20
N ALA A 536 -9.17 5.99 -8.23
CA ALA A 536 -8.67 4.75 -8.82
C ALA A 536 -7.63 4.98 -9.94
N TYR A 537 -7.21 6.21 -10.21
CA TYR A 537 -6.20 6.54 -11.21
C TYR A 537 -4.89 5.74 -10.97
N PRO A 538 -4.28 5.75 -9.75
CA PRO A 538 -3.04 5.00 -9.48
C PRO A 538 -3.22 3.48 -9.64
N LEU A 539 -4.39 2.94 -9.29
CA LEU A 539 -4.71 1.53 -9.48
C LEU A 539 -4.63 1.13 -10.96
N GLN A 540 -5.19 1.96 -11.85
CA GLN A 540 -5.21 1.68 -13.28
C GLN A 540 -3.84 1.92 -13.94
N HIS A 541 -3.06 2.87 -13.44
CA HIS A 541 -1.68 3.06 -13.87
C HIS A 541 -0.81 1.86 -13.48
N SER A 542 -0.85 1.44 -12.21
CA SER A 542 -0.11 0.25 -11.75
C SER A 542 -0.56 -1.03 -12.47
N LYS A 543 -1.86 -1.13 -12.82
CA LYS A 543 -2.37 -2.21 -13.68
C LYS A 543 -1.68 -2.21 -15.04
N ALA A 544 -1.51 -1.05 -15.69
CA ALA A 544 -0.83 -0.94 -16.99
C ALA A 544 0.61 -1.46 -16.90
N LEU A 545 1.33 -1.06 -15.86
CA LEU A 545 2.73 -1.44 -15.64
C LEU A 545 2.86 -2.93 -15.34
N TYR A 546 2.06 -3.45 -14.42
CA TYR A 546 2.09 -4.85 -14.01
C TYR A 546 1.71 -5.81 -15.14
N GLU A 547 0.54 -5.60 -15.77
CA GLU A 547 0.05 -6.48 -16.84
C GLU A 547 0.97 -6.43 -18.07
N GLY A 548 1.50 -5.26 -18.38
CA GLY A 548 2.47 -5.09 -19.46
C GLY A 548 3.76 -5.84 -19.16
N TRP A 549 4.33 -5.68 -17.97
CA TRP A 549 5.54 -6.40 -17.54
C TRP A 549 5.36 -7.92 -17.55
N ARG A 550 4.22 -8.40 -17.00
CA ARG A 550 3.90 -9.84 -17.02
C ARG A 550 3.82 -10.42 -18.44
N LYS A 551 3.49 -9.59 -19.42
CA LYS A 551 3.37 -10.01 -20.83
C LYS A 551 4.68 -9.96 -21.60
N VAL A 552 5.45 -8.91 -21.45
CA VAL A 552 6.67 -8.62 -22.25
C VAL A 552 7.81 -8.05 -21.41
N GLY A 553 7.82 -8.35 -20.11
CA GLY A 553 8.84 -7.82 -19.21
C GLY A 553 10.22 -8.51 -19.36
N PRO A 554 11.24 -7.98 -18.67
CA PRO A 554 12.58 -8.53 -18.70
C PRO A 554 12.62 -9.97 -18.17
N ASP A 555 12.97 -10.94 -19.03
CA ASP A 555 13.39 -12.32 -18.72
C ASP A 555 12.64 -13.07 -17.59
N GLY A 556 11.31 -12.86 -17.48
CA GLY A 556 10.49 -13.53 -16.47
C GLY A 556 10.70 -13.06 -15.03
N LYS A 557 11.41 -11.95 -14.82
CA LYS A 557 11.63 -11.34 -13.51
C LYS A 557 10.34 -10.82 -12.88
N ARG A 558 10.29 -10.85 -11.56
CA ARG A 558 9.16 -10.33 -10.79
C ARG A 558 9.04 -8.82 -10.95
N VAL A 559 7.79 -8.37 -11.11
CA VAL A 559 7.48 -6.93 -11.14
C VAL A 559 7.75 -6.33 -9.77
N TYR A 560 8.39 -5.15 -9.76
CA TYR A 560 8.44 -4.25 -8.62
C TYR A 560 8.05 -2.85 -9.05
N ILE A 561 7.03 -2.30 -8.44
CA ILE A 561 6.53 -0.94 -8.66
C ILE A 561 6.54 -0.20 -7.32
N LEU A 562 7.21 0.96 -7.27
CA LEU A 562 7.03 1.94 -6.21
C LEU A 562 6.11 3.04 -6.74
N THR A 563 4.98 3.31 -6.10
CA THR A 563 4.01 4.31 -6.57
C THR A 563 3.69 5.33 -5.48
N ARG A 564 3.53 6.64 -5.87
CA ARG A 564 3.28 7.71 -4.90
C ARG A 564 1.87 7.69 -4.34
N SER A 565 0.92 7.12 -5.07
CA SER A 565 -0.47 7.05 -4.66
C SER A 565 -1.05 5.67 -4.89
N ALA A 566 -2.16 5.38 -4.21
CA ALA A 566 -2.82 4.09 -4.27
C ALA A 566 -4.34 4.18 -4.26
N TRP A 567 -4.97 3.08 -4.60
CA TRP A 567 -6.38 2.81 -4.37
C TRP A 567 -6.57 1.34 -3.99
N ALA A 568 -7.72 1.04 -3.35
CA ALA A 568 -8.06 -0.33 -2.92
C ALA A 568 -7.85 -1.36 -4.02
N GLY A 569 -7.09 -2.42 -3.72
CA GLY A 569 -6.75 -3.49 -4.66
C GLY A 569 -5.44 -3.30 -5.42
N ILE A 570 -4.70 -2.20 -5.23
CA ILE A 570 -3.44 -1.94 -5.94
C ILE A 570 -2.35 -2.97 -5.61
N GLN A 571 -2.38 -3.56 -4.40
CA GLN A 571 -1.41 -4.57 -3.97
C GLN A 571 -1.29 -5.75 -4.94
N ARG A 572 -2.38 -6.09 -5.68
CA ARG A 572 -2.36 -7.19 -6.66
C ARG A 572 -1.49 -6.92 -7.89
N TYR A 573 -1.07 -5.68 -8.06
CA TYR A 573 -0.21 -5.23 -9.16
C TYR A 573 1.25 -5.02 -8.73
N SER A 574 1.72 -5.76 -7.73
CA SER A 574 3.10 -5.68 -7.23
C SER A 574 3.53 -4.27 -6.85
N ALA A 575 2.63 -3.50 -6.26
CA ALA A 575 2.87 -2.12 -5.86
C ALA A 575 3.29 -2.05 -4.39
N ALA A 576 4.30 -1.23 -4.13
CA ALA A 576 4.68 -0.68 -2.84
C ALA A 576 4.52 0.85 -2.91
N GLU A 577 4.25 1.50 -1.78
CA GLU A 577 4.00 2.93 -1.73
C GLU A 577 4.93 3.63 -0.73
N TRP A 578 5.08 4.96 -0.91
CA TRP A 578 5.82 5.77 0.03
C TRP A 578 5.02 7.01 0.47
N SER A 579 5.53 7.66 1.50
CA SER A 579 4.83 8.75 2.18
C SER A 579 4.82 10.08 1.44
N GLY A 580 5.25 10.14 0.17
CA GLY A 580 5.35 11.37 -0.61
C GLY A 580 6.53 12.26 -0.22
N ASP A 581 6.54 13.49 -0.75
CA ASP A 581 7.62 14.47 -0.58
C ASP A 581 7.49 15.17 0.78
N ILE A 582 8.20 14.69 1.77
CA ILE A 582 8.08 15.11 3.17
C ILE A 582 9.28 15.90 3.66
N GLN A 583 9.11 16.67 4.75
CA GLN A 583 10.16 17.50 5.34
C GLN A 583 11.14 16.70 6.19
N ALA A 584 12.42 17.10 6.17
CA ALA A 584 13.49 16.53 6.99
C ALA A 584 13.47 17.12 8.42
N ASP A 585 12.38 16.87 9.15
CA ASP A 585 12.23 17.32 10.54
C ASP A 585 11.61 16.25 11.44
N LEU A 586 11.77 16.41 12.75
CA LEU A 586 11.31 15.45 13.74
C LEU A 586 9.77 15.33 13.76
N GLY A 587 9.05 16.45 13.60
CA GLY A 587 7.60 16.47 13.62
C GLY A 587 7.00 15.66 12.46
N THR A 588 7.64 15.72 11.31
CA THR A 588 7.31 14.89 10.14
C THR A 588 7.65 13.42 10.38
N PHE A 589 8.86 13.13 10.90
CA PHE A 589 9.29 11.76 11.21
C PHE A 589 8.29 11.04 12.13
N VAL A 590 7.88 11.69 13.23
CA VAL A 590 6.94 11.10 14.20
C VAL A 590 5.64 10.65 13.55
N LYS A 591 5.15 11.40 12.55
CA LYS A 591 3.90 11.09 11.84
C LYS A 591 4.04 9.95 10.82
N GLN A 592 5.27 9.60 10.43
CA GLN A 592 5.50 8.51 9.49
C GLN A 592 5.16 7.15 10.09
N ILE A 593 5.39 6.96 11.38
CA ILE A 593 5.12 5.68 12.07
C ILE A 593 3.63 5.33 12.01
N PRO A 594 2.70 6.16 12.54
CA PRO A 594 1.27 5.87 12.45
C PRO A 594 0.74 5.88 11.01
N ALA A 595 1.34 6.62 10.08
CA ALA A 595 0.96 6.61 8.67
C ALA A 595 1.16 5.23 8.05
N GLY A 596 2.35 4.63 8.20
CA GLY A 596 2.64 3.27 7.72
C GLY A 596 1.79 2.19 8.43
N LEU A 597 1.56 2.34 9.73
CA LEU A 597 0.72 1.41 10.51
C LEU A 597 -0.75 1.45 10.04
N SER A 598 -1.30 2.65 9.78
CA SER A 598 -2.65 2.82 9.26
C SER A 598 -2.78 2.27 7.85
N TYR A 599 -1.74 2.40 7.02
CA TYR A 599 -1.68 1.83 5.68
C TYR A 599 -1.78 0.29 5.73
N GLY A 600 -1.01 -0.36 6.62
CA GLY A 600 -1.09 -1.80 6.87
C GLY A 600 -2.47 -2.27 7.35
N LEU A 601 -3.12 -1.50 8.24
CA LEU A 601 -4.48 -1.75 8.73
C LEU A 601 -5.58 -1.52 7.67
N SER A 602 -5.23 -0.91 6.54
CA SER A 602 -6.12 -0.76 5.38
C SER A 602 -6.01 -1.93 4.37
N GLY A 603 -5.26 -2.98 4.72
CA GLY A 603 -5.06 -4.14 3.84
C GLY A 603 -3.88 -4.01 2.88
N MET A 604 -3.08 -2.95 2.96
CA MET A 604 -1.93 -2.69 2.11
C MET A 604 -0.65 -3.23 2.75
N PRO A 605 0.10 -4.16 2.10
CA PRO A 605 1.19 -4.85 2.78
C PRO A 605 2.55 -4.15 2.73
N TYR A 606 2.80 -3.33 1.70
CA TYR A 606 4.12 -2.82 1.39
C TYR A 606 4.14 -1.29 1.41
N TRP A 607 4.99 -0.73 2.26
CA TRP A 607 5.09 0.70 2.49
C TRP A 607 6.50 1.10 2.92
N THR A 608 6.88 2.31 2.55
CA THR A 608 8.12 2.95 2.98
C THR A 608 7.91 4.45 3.25
N THR A 609 8.95 5.10 3.71
CA THR A 609 9.04 6.57 3.86
C THR A 609 10.29 7.06 3.15
N ASP A 610 10.37 8.33 2.83
CA ASP A 610 11.62 8.97 2.45
C ASP A 610 12.49 9.11 3.71
N ILE A 611 13.38 8.14 3.95
CA ILE A 611 14.24 8.15 5.12
C ILE A 611 15.10 9.43 5.12
N GLY A 612 14.92 10.23 6.17
CA GLY A 612 15.58 11.52 6.31
C GLY A 612 14.86 12.71 5.68
N GLY A 613 13.64 12.49 5.16
CA GLY A 613 12.79 13.49 4.50
C GLY A 613 13.23 13.83 3.07
N TYR A 614 12.28 14.19 2.19
CA TYR A 614 12.60 14.64 0.82
C TYR A 614 13.18 16.05 0.82
N PHE A 615 12.47 17.03 1.41
CA PHE A 615 12.92 18.43 1.48
C PHE A 615 13.84 18.67 2.67
N GLY A 616 14.92 19.42 2.45
CA GLY A 616 15.85 19.84 3.49
C GLY A 616 16.95 18.82 3.78
N THR A 617 17.77 19.12 4.78
CA THR A 617 18.91 18.29 5.18
C THR A 617 18.73 17.85 6.63
N PRO A 618 18.59 16.54 6.90
CA PRO A 618 18.45 16.05 8.25
C PRO A 618 19.77 16.20 9.03
N SER A 619 19.68 16.40 10.35
CA SER A 619 20.82 16.18 11.23
C SER A 619 21.22 14.69 11.23
N GLU A 620 22.47 14.39 11.60
CA GLU A 620 22.94 12.99 11.69
C GLU A 620 22.09 12.16 12.68
N GLU A 621 21.66 12.76 13.79
CA GLU A 621 20.78 12.10 14.75
C GLU A 621 19.42 11.79 14.13
N LEU A 622 18.77 12.79 13.52
CA LEU A 622 17.45 12.59 12.89
C LEU A 622 17.51 11.53 11.79
N PHE A 623 18.55 11.60 10.94
CA PHE A 623 18.73 10.60 9.88
C PHE A 623 18.94 9.20 10.46
N THR A 624 19.80 9.07 11.48
CA THR A 624 20.04 7.77 12.14
C THR A 624 18.77 7.20 12.76
N ARG A 625 17.98 8.01 13.49
CA ARG A 625 16.71 7.55 14.07
C ARG A 625 15.69 7.15 13.00
N TRP A 626 15.61 7.92 11.91
CA TRP A 626 14.72 7.59 10.79
C TRP A 626 15.17 6.33 10.06
N PHE A 627 16.49 6.17 9.87
CA PHE A 627 17.05 4.96 9.26
C PHE A 627 16.81 3.70 10.12
N GLN A 628 16.95 3.83 11.45
CA GLN A 628 16.59 2.78 12.40
C GLN A 628 15.12 2.35 12.24
N PHE A 629 14.20 3.27 12.10
CA PHE A 629 12.79 2.98 11.83
C PHE A 629 12.60 2.37 10.44
N GLY A 630 13.21 2.95 9.42
CA GLY A 630 13.09 2.53 8.03
C GLY A 630 13.52 1.08 7.79
N ALA A 631 14.54 0.60 8.54
CA ALA A 631 14.98 -0.79 8.50
C ALA A 631 13.91 -1.81 8.94
N PHE A 632 12.84 -1.35 9.60
CA PHE A 632 11.69 -2.16 10.04
C PHE A 632 10.39 -1.72 9.35
N CYS A 633 10.46 -0.92 8.28
CA CYS A 633 9.38 -0.79 7.31
C CYS A 633 9.31 -2.04 6.42
N SER A 634 8.19 -2.25 5.75
CA SER A 634 8.08 -3.39 4.82
C SER A 634 8.89 -3.19 3.53
N GLN A 635 9.37 -1.96 3.28
CA GLN A 635 10.33 -1.60 2.24
C GLN A 635 11.37 -0.65 2.84
N PHE A 636 12.65 -0.83 2.51
CA PHE A 636 13.76 -0.10 3.11
C PHE A 636 14.44 0.83 2.09
N ARG A 637 14.13 2.14 2.13
CA ARG A 637 14.53 3.09 1.08
C ARG A 637 14.96 4.43 1.64
N ILE A 638 16.18 4.86 1.30
CA ILE A 638 16.67 6.23 1.50
C ILE A 638 16.25 7.08 0.30
N HIS A 639 15.74 8.29 0.54
CA HIS A 639 15.44 9.24 -0.54
C HIS A 639 15.44 10.69 -0.07
N GLY A 640 15.60 11.63 -1.02
CA GLY A 640 15.43 13.07 -0.86
C GLY A 640 16.50 13.90 -1.57
N GLN A 641 16.39 15.24 -1.46
CA GLN A 641 17.26 16.19 -2.16
C GLN A 641 18.70 16.20 -1.62
N ALA A 642 18.87 16.01 -0.33
CA ALA A 642 20.20 16.02 0.29
C ALA A 642 20.97 14.73 0.00
N THR A 643 22.30 14.83 0.02
CA THR A 643 23.21 13.68 0.02
C THR A 643 23.02 12.87 1.30
N LYS A 644 22.69 11.57 1.17
CA LYS A 644 22.37 10.67 2.27
C LYS A 644 22.99 9.28 2.14
N GLU A 645 23.90 9.10 1.21
CA GLU A 645 24.63 7.85 1.03
C GLU A 645 25.37 7.50 2.33
N LEU A 646 25.24 6.25 2.79
CA LEU A 646 25.69 5.85 4.13
C LEU A 646 27.18 6.09 4.39
N TYR A 647 28.00 6.10 3.35
CA TYR A 647 29.44 6.35 3.46
C TYR A 647 29.84 7.83 3.62
N THR A 648 28.87 8.76 3.48
CA THR A 648 29.12 10.22 3.54
C THR A 648 29.00 10.82 4.94
N TRP A 649 28.46 10.08 5.89
CA TRP A 649 28.27 10.52 7.27
C TRP A 649 29.56 10.45 8.10
N SER A 650 29.55 11.01 9.29
CA SER A 650 30.70 10.95 10.21
C SER A 650 31.10 9.49 10.49
N THR A 651 32.29 9.25 10.99
CA THR A 651 32.75 7.90 11.35
C THR A 651 31.79 7.22 12.32
N THR A 652 31.27 7.94 13.33
CA THR A 652 30.29 7.42 14.28
C THR A 652 28.94 7.21 13.63
N GLY A 653 28.46 8.20 12.84
CA GLY A 653 27.20 8.08 12.11
C GLY A 653 27.21 6.89 11.16
N LYS A 654 28.27 6.75 10.36
CA LYS A 654 28.44 5.59 9.47
C LYS A 654 28.43 4.25 10.25
N ALA A 655 29.10 4.17 11.40
CA ALA A 655 29.10 2.94 12.21
C ALA A 655 27.71 2.60 12.74
N ASN A 656 26.95 3.59 13.21
CA ASN A 656 25.57 3.40 13.67
C ASN A 656 24.64 2.94 12.55
N LEU A 657 24.75 3.55 11.37
CA LEU A 657 23.95 3.20 10.19
C LEU A 657 24.28 1.79 9.70
N LEU A 658 25.56 1.45 9.59
CA LEU A 658 26.00 0.12 9.16
C LEU A 658 25.57 -0.99 10.13
N ALA A 659 25.51 -0.74 11.44
CA ALA A 659 25.03 -1.72 12.41
C ALA A 659 23.54 -2.06 12.19
N VAL A 660 22.72 -1.07 11.88
CA VAL A 660 21.30 -1.24 11.59
C VAL A 660 21.08 -1.93 10.24
N ASP A 661 21.83 -1.50 9.22
CA ASP A 661 21.80 -2.09 7.89
C ASP A 661 22.21 -3.56 7.92
N THR A 662 23.31 -3.89 8.60
CA THR A 662 23.76 -5.27 8.82
C THR A 662 22.69 -6.11 9.53
N LEU A 663 22.03 -5.58 10.55
CA LEU A 663 20.93 -6.28 11.24
C LEU A 663 19.79 -6.59 10.27
N HIS A 664 19.39 -5.61 9.45
CA HIS A 664 18.34 -5.81 8.43
C HIS A 664 18.69 -6.95 7.47
N TYR A 665 19.92 -6.98 6.95
CA TYR A 665 20.37 -8.03 6.06
C TYR A 665 20.53 -9.39 6.75
N ARG A 666 20.91 -9.43 8.01
CA ARG A 666 20.89 -10.68 8.81
C ARG A 666 19.47 -11.20 9.04
N LEU A 667 18.48 -10.32 9.13
CA LEU A 667 17.05 -10.67 9.22
C LEU A 667 16.43 -11.07 7.86
N MET A 668 17.15 -11.03 6.75
CA MET A 668 16.63 -11.33 5.41
C MET A 668 15.89 -12.68 5.32
N PRO A 669 16.35 -13.79 5.93
CA PRO A 669 15.60 -15.04 5.93
C PRO A 669 14.24 -14.94 6.64
N TYR A 670 14.19 -14.17 7.72
CA TYR A 670 12.96 -13.87 8.45
C TYR A 670 12.03 -12.97 7.60
N ILE A 671 12.56 -11.89 7.04
CA ILE A 671 11.81 -10.90 6.23
C ILE A 671 11.21 -11.57 5.00
N TYR A 672 11.99 -12.35 4.25
CA TYR A 672 11.53 -12.99 3.01
C TYR A 672 10.48 -14.08 3.29
N SER A 673 10.60 -14.80 4.41
CA SER A 673 9.56 -15.74 4.85
C SER A 673 8.24 -15.03 5.22
N LEU A 674 8.31 -13.85 5.83
CA LEU A 674 7.13 -13.02 6.10
C LEU A 674 6.53 -12.45 4.82
N ALA A 675 7.35 -12.10 3.83
CA ALA A 675 6.88 -11.65 2.53
C ALA A 675 6.11 -12.74 1.78
N TRP A 676 6.62 -13.98 1.81
CA TRP A 676 5.86 -15.14 1.31
C TRP A 676 4.54 -15.33 2.06
N LYS A 677 4.55 -15.21 3.39
CA LYS A 677 3.33 -15.27 4.21
C LYS A 677 2.33 -14.16 3.82
N THR A 678 2.83 -12.98 3.45
CA THR A 678 1.99 -11.88 2.92
C THR A 678 1.27 -12.29 1.64
N THR A 679 1.99 -12.89 0.70
CA THR A 679 1.42 -13.37 -0.58
C THR A 679 0.46 -14.53 -0.37
N ASN A 680 0.84 -15.51 0.47
CA ASN A 680 0.12 -16.77 0.64
C ASN A 680 -1.09 -16.66 1.58
N GLU A 681 -1.00 -15.85 2.65
CA GLU A 681 -1.99 -15.80 3.73
C GLU A 681 -2.62 -14.42 3.93
N GLY A 682 -2.19 -13.40 3.18
CA GLY A 682 -2.64 -12.03 3.40
C GLY A 682 -2.04 -11.38 4.66
N TYR A 683 -0.87 -11.83 5.13
CA TYR A 683 -0.21 -11.33 6.33
C TYR A 683 0.28 -9.88 6.16
N THR A 684 0.41 -9.14 7.25
CA THR A 684 0.98 -7.78 7.29
C THR A 684 2.28 -7.81 8.09
N ILE A 685 3.40 -7.35 7.50
CA ILE A 685 4.74 -7.45 8.11
C ILE A 685 4.93 -6.37 9.18
N MET A 686 4.69 -5.10 8.84
CA MET A 686 4.71 -3.95 9.76
C MET A 686 3.32 -3.79 10.38
N ARG A 687 3.18 -4.20 11.64
CA ARG A 687 1.89 -4.46 12.30
C ARG A 687 1.64 -3.48 13.44
N HIS A 688 0.57 -2.70 13.37
CA HIS A 688 0.06 -2.00 14.55
C HIS A 688 -0.21 -3.01 15.68
N LEU A 689 0.05 -2.65 16.94
CA LEU A 689 -0.11 -3.57 18.08
C LEU A 689 -1.52 -4.19 18.18
N VAL A 690 -2.54 -3.53 17.65
CA VAL A 690 -3.92 -4.02 17.65
C VAL A 690 -4.11 -5.33 16.87
N PHE A 691 -3.24 -5.65 15.92
CA PHE A 691 -3.30 -6.94 15.20
C PHE A 691 -3.14 -8.12 16.15
N ASP A 692 -2.16 -8.03 17.06
CA ASP A 692 -1.75 -9.12 17.94
C ASP A 692 -2.35 -9.00 19.34
N TYR A 693 -2.79 -7.80 19.73
CA TYR A 693 -3.32 -7.46 21.07
C TYR A 693 -4.65 -6.72 20.98
N GLN A 694 -5.55 -7.21 20.12
CA GLN A 694 -6.83 -6.59 19.77
C GLN A 694 -7.73 -6.28 20.97
N LYS A 695 -7.61 -7.01 22.08
CA LYS A 695 -8.41 -6.84 23.31
C LYS A 695 -7.72 -5.96 24.37
N ASP A 696 -6.48 -5.58 24.16
CA ASP A 696 -5.75 -4.70 25.07
C ASP A 696 -6.01 -3.24 24.71
N THR A 697 -6.87 -2.59 25.46
CA THR A 697 -7.26 -1.19 25.19
C THR A 697 -6.11 -0.20 25.28
N LYS A 698 -5.00 -0.54 25.96
CA LYS A 698 -3.82 0.33 26.04
C LYS A 698 -3.14 0.50 24.67
N VAL A 699 -3.21 -0.50 23.80
CA VAL A 699 -2.55 -0.43 22.49
C VAL A 699 -3.29 0.44 21.48
N TYR A 700 -4.55 0.81 21.72
CA TYR A 700 -5.35 1.57 20.75
C TYR A 700 -4.81 2.98 20.49
N GLY A 701 -4.13 3.57 21.47
CA GLY A 701 -3.52 4.90 21.36
C GLY A 701 -2.00 4.88 21.14
N ILE A 702 -1.35 3.71 21.05
CA ILE A 702 0.08 3.61 20.84
C ILE A 702 0.37 3.72 19.34
N ALA A 703 1.01 4.82 18.93
CA ALA A 703 1.29 5.14 17.54
C ALA A 703 2.80 5.10 17.17
N ASP A 704 3.66 4.81 18.16
CA ASP A 704 5.11 4.84 18.06
C ASP A 704 5.79 3.51 18.43
N GLN A 705 5.00 2.43 18.50
CA GLN A 705 5.45 1.06 18.70
C GLN A 705 4.68 0.13 17.75
N PHE A 706 5.34 -0.91 17.25
CA PHE A 706 4.69 -1.86 16.35
C PHE A 706 5.39 -3.22 16.37
N MET A 707 4.67 -4.28 15.96
CA MET A 707 5.28 -5.58 15.71
C MET A 707 5.84 -5.62 14.28
N TYR A 708 7.04 -6.17 14.14
CA TYR A 708 7.63 -6.54 12.85
C TYR A 708 7.60 -8.06 12.71
N GLY A 709 6.63 -8.55 11.96
CA GLY A 709 6.24 -9.95 12.00
C GLY A 709 5.70 -10.37 13.37
N PRO A 710 5.69 -11.66 13.69
CA PRO A 710 5.14 -12.18 14.96
C PRO A 710 6.09 -12.03 16.16
N ALA A 711 7.38 -11.71 15.91
CA ALA A 711 8.42 -11.86 16.93
C ALA A 711 8.93 -10.54 17.52
N LEU A 712 9.14 -9.51 16.70
CA LEU A 712 9.88 -8.30 17.07
C LEU A 712 8.95 -7.16 17.38
N LEU A 713 9.02 -6.60 18.61
CA LEU A 713 8.42 -5.34 19.00
C LEU A 713 9.43 -4.23 18.76
N VAL A 714 9.12 -3.33 17.83
CA VAL A 714 9.98 -2.24 17.36
C VAL A 714 9.54 -0.93 18.01
N ASN A 715 10.50 -0.19 18.57
CA ASN A 715 10.21 1.00 19.36
C ASN A 715 11.10 2.18 18.90
N PRO A 716 10.73 2.88 17.82
CA PRO A 716 11.47 4.03 17.30
C PRO A 716 11.61 5.14 18.34
N VAL A 717 12.77 5.81 18.37
CA VAL A 717 13.03 6.96 19.25
C VAL A 717 12.58 8.24 18.55
N ILE A 718 11.59 8.90 19.11
CA ILE A 718 10.90 10.07 18.54
C ILE A 718 11.18 11.38 19.28
N THR A 719 12.25 11.41 20.05
CA THR A 719 12.67 12.60 20.82
C THR A 719 14.15 12.83 20.60
N THR A 720 14.51 14.05 20.20
CA THR A 720 15.91 14.44 19.98
C THR A 720 16.71 14.36 21.28
N GLY A 721 17.95 13.84 21.20
CA GLY A 721 18.86 13.70 22.34
C GLY A 721 18.46 12.64 23.35
N ALA A 722 17.39 11.86 23.11
CA ALA A 722 16.96 10.83 24.05
C ALA A 722 17.93 9.64 24.07
N THR A 723 18.29 9.23 25.28
CA THR A 723 19.10 8.03 25.56
C THR A 723 18.29 6.89 26.17
N SER A 724 17.01 7.14 26.44
CA SER A 724 16.02 6.16 26.89
C SER A 724 14.63 6.52 26.38
N ARG A 725 13.70 5.55 26.37
CA ARG A 725 12.28 5.78 26.08
C ARG A 725 11.40 4.84 26.89
N SER A 726 10.16 5.26 27.10
CA SER A 726 9.12 4.40 27.63
C SER A 726 8.63 3.44 26.55
N VAL A 727 8.50 2.15 26.90
CA VAL A 727 7.99 1.08 26.02
C VAL A 727 6.90 0.33 26.75
N TYR A 728 5.70 0.28 26.19
CA TYR A 728 4.65 -0.63 26.66
C TYR A 728 4.92 -2.02 26.12
N LEU A 729 5.09 -2.98 27.00
CA LEU A 729 5.18 -4.40 26.66
C LEU A 729 3.79 -5.02 26.87
N PRO A 730 3.09 -5.47 25.82
CA PRO A 730 1.84 -6.22 25.98
C PRO A 730 2.03 -7.50 26.82
N ALA A 731 0.94 -8.08 27.32
CA ALA A 731 0.99 -9.26 28.18
C ALA A 731 1.81 -10.41 27.59
N GLY A 732 2.61 -11.08 28.42
CA GLY A 732 3.54 -12.16 28.04
C GLY A 732 4.95 -11.92 28.58
N THR A 733 5.88 -12.76 28.20
CA THR A 733 7.32 -12.61 28.51
C THR A 733 8.03 -12.05 27.26
N TRP A 734 8.92 -11.09 27.48
CA TRP A 734 9.68 -10.42 26.45
C TRP A 734 11.18 -10.48 26.74
N TYR A 735 11.97 -10.58 25.71
CA TYR A 735 13.42 -10.48 25.77
C TYR A 735 13.85 -9.12 25.20
N GLU A 736 14.65 -8.36 25.94
CA GLU A 736 15.35 -7.23 25.35
C GLU A 736 16.38 -7.78 24.35
N PHE A 737 16.28 -7.37 23.10
CA PHE A 737 17.02 -7.98 21.98
C PHE A 737 18.54 -7.87 22.12
N TRP A 738 19.04 -6.76 22.69
CA TRP A 738 20.46 -6.46 22.74
C TRP A 738 21.17 -7.13 23.93
N THR A 739 20.47 -7.46 24.98
CA THR A 739 21.03 -8.00 26.23
C THR A 739 20.54 -9.40 26.58
N GLY A 740 19.45 -9.85 25.98
CA GLY A 740 18.78 -11.11 26.35
C GLY A 740 18.08 -11.08 27.71
N ALA A 741 18.02 -9.93 28.37
CA ALA A 741 17.31 -9.76 29.62
C ALA A 741 15.81 -9.95 29.42
N THR A 742 15.15 -10.67 30.32
CA THR A 742 13.71 -10.92 30.26
C THR A 742 12.92 -9.86 31.03
N ALA A 743 11.75 -9.52 30.50
CA ALA A 743 10.79 -8.61 31.13
C ALA A 743 9.37 -9.20 31.08
N THR A 744 8.60 -9.01 32.18
CA THR A 744 7.19 -9.38 32.20
C THR A 744 6.36 -8.27 31.53
N GLY A 745 5.51 -8.66 30.59
CA GLY A 745 4.60 -7.72 29.90
C GLY A 745 3.34 -7.38 30.71
N GLY A 746 2.42 -6.61 30.07
CA GLY A 746 1.27 -5.97 30.71
C GLY A 746 1.64 -4.65 31.37
N THR A 747 2.89 -4.19 31.22
CA THR A 747 3.47 -3.01 31.90
C THR A 747 4.30 -2.15 30.94
N THR A 748 4.64 -0.94 31.40
CA THR A 748 5.56 -0.04 30.72
C THR A 748 6.93 -0.14 31.38
N VAL A 749 7.97 -0.27 30.54
CA VAL A 749 9.38 -0.30 30.97
C VAL A 749 10.12 0.91 30.40
N THR A 750 11.23 1.28 31.03
CA THR A 750 12.19 2.23 30.46
C THR A 750 13.25 1.42 29.73
N ALA A 751 13.34 1.65 28.41
CA ALA A 751 14.30 1.00 27.55
C ALA A 751 15.45 1.95 27.21
N ASP A 752 16.68 1.44 27.18
CA ASP A 752 17.83 2.17 26.70
C ASP A 752 17.69 2.47 25.20
N ALA A 753 18.06 3.68 24.82
CA ALA A 753 17.91 4.15 23.44
C ALA A 753 19.11 5.00 22.99
N PRO A 754 20.38 4.52 23.10
CA PRO A 754 21.52 5.23 22.57
C PRO A 754 21.38 5.34 21.03
N LEU A 755 22.05 6.28 20.40
CA LEU A 755 21.96 6.49 18.96
C LEU A 755 22.48 5.30 18.13
N SER A 756 23.31 4.45 18.73
CA SER A 756 23.88 3.25 18.08
C SER A 756 22.90 2.09 17.87
N LYS A 757 21.72 2.12 18.47
CA LYS A 757 20.74 1.02 18.37
C LYS A 757 19.30 1.50 18.52
N ILE A 758 18.38 0.81 17.85
CA ILE A 758 16.94 0.96 18.07
C ILE A 758 16.50 0.05 19.23
N SER A 759 15.56 0.49 20.03
CA SER A 759 14.97 -0.34 21.10
C SER A 759 14.12 -1.44 20.50
N LEU A 760 14.48 -2.69 20.75
CA LEU A 760 13.81 -3.90 20.25
C LEU A 760 13.54 -4.88 21.39
N TYR A 761 12.35 -5.49 21.38
CA TYR A 761 12.01 -6.61 22.24
C TYR A 761 11.54 -7.79 21.40
N VAL A 762 11.83 -9.00 21.88
CA VAL A 762 11.40 -10.25 21.23
C VAL A 762 10.43 -10.97 22.15
N LYS A 763 9.30 -11.39 21.60
CA LYS A 763 8.30 -12.17 22.32
C LYS A 763 8.83 -13.56 22.63
N ALA A 764 8.63 -14.05 23.87
CA ALA A 764 8.93 -15.44 24.22
C ALA A 764 8.17 -16.42 23.32
N GLY A 765 8.79 -17.55 23.00
CA GLY A 765 8.31 -18.52 22.02
C GLY A 765 8.74 -18.23 20.59
N SER A 766 9.33 -17.06 20.32
CA SER A 766 9.75 -16.69 18.96
C SER A 766 10.94 -17.52 18.49
N ILE A 767 10.92 -17.83 17.18
CA ILE A 767 12.03 -18.46 16.46
C ILE A 767 12.40 -17.50 15.33
N ILE A 768 13.63 -16.97 15.36
CA ILE A 768 14.12 -15.99 14.37
C ILE A 768 15.31 -16.59 13.61
N PRO A 769 15.16 -16.95 12.33
CA PRO A 769 16.27 -17.29 11.48
C PRO A 769 17.04 -16.02 11.09
N MET A 770 18.34 -16.02 11.32
CA MET A 770 19.25 -14.93 10.97
C MET A 770 20.37 -15.46 10.07
N GLY A 771 20.63 -14.72 8.98
CA GLY A 771 21.74 -15.02 8.06
C GLY A 771 23.11 -14.57 8.59
N PRO A 772 24.18 -14.88 7.88
CA PRO A 772 25.48 -14.24 8.08
C PRO A 772 25.44 -12.76 7.67
N ASN A 773 26.57 -12.06 7.82
CA ASN A 773 26.71 -10.71 7.27
C ASN A 773 26.86 -10.80 5.74
N ILE A 774 25.94 -10.25 5.00
CA ILE A 774 25.85 -10.27 3.53
C ILE A 774 25.82 -8.84 2.97
N GLN A 775 26.19 -8.67 1.69
CA GLN A 775 26.24 -7.39 1.00
C GLN A 775 25.02 -7.12 0.11
N TYR A 776 24.25 -8.17 -0.22
CA TYR A 776 23.04 -8.12 -1.03
C TYR A 776 22.12 -9.31 -0.70
N ALA A 777 20.83 -9.16 -0.90
CA ALA A 777 19.81 -10.10 -0.43
C ALA A 777 19.91 -11.52 -1.01
N THR A 778 20.52 -11.67 -2.20
CA THR A 778 20.69 -12.97 -2.89
C THR A 778 22.02 -13.65 -2.59
N GLU A 779 22.87 -13.05 -1.76
CA GLU A 779 24.11 -13.71 -1.29
C GLU A 779 23.79 -14.96 -0.46
N SER A 780 24.75 -15.88 -0.40
CA SER A 780 24.57 -17.15 0.35
C SER A 780 24.34 -16.89 1.84
N ILE A 781 23.31 -17.54 2.39
CA ILE A 781 22.90 -17.40 3.79
C ILE A 781 23.19 -18.67 4.64
N ASP A 782 24.06 -19.57 4.19
CA ASP A 782 24.47 -20.74 4.98
C ASP A 782 25.83 -20.47 5.67
N PRO A 783 25.95 -20.73 6.99
CA PRO A 783 24.98 -21.28 7.92
C PRO A 783 23.92 -20.28 8.37
N LEU A 784 22.69 -20.76 8.65
CA LEU A 784 21.66 -20.00 9.30
C LEU A 784 21.74 -20.13 10.83
N GLU A 785 21.71 -19.01 11.53
CA GLU A 785 21.55 -18.94 12.98
C GLU A 785 20.05 -18.99 13.31
N ILE A 786 19.63 -19.99 14.07
CA ILE A 786 18.25 -20.17 14.50
C ILE A 786 18.15 -19.77 15.97
N ARG A 787 17.73 -18.54 16.24
CA ARG A 787 17.53 -18.03 17.61
C ARG A 787 16.18 -18.45 18.15
N VAL A 788 16.16 -19.14 19.29
CA VAL A 788 14.97 -19.59 20.00
C VAL A 788 14.84 -18.83 21.32
N TYR A 789 13.77 -18.07 21.47
CA TYR A 789 13.46 -17.30 22.66
C TYR A 789 12.52 -18.10 23.56
N LYS A 790 13.04 -18.70 24.63
CA LYS A 790 12.33 -19.62 25.53
C LYS A 790 11.18 -18.92 26.29
N GLY A 791 10.35 -19.67 27.01
CA GLY A 791 9.30 -19.16 27.90
C GLY A 791 7.87 -19.22 27.35
N ALA A 792 7.69 -19.70 26.12
CA ALA A 792 6.40 -20.05 25.52
C ALA A 792 6.63 -20.96 24.32
N ASN A 793 5.60 -21.73 23.94
CA ASN A 793 5.62 -22.49 22.68
C ASN A 793 5.56 -21.56 21.48
N GLY A 794 6.16 -21.96 20.36
CA GLY A 794 6.11 -21.18 19.15
C GLY A 794 6.49 -21.93 17.89
N SER A 795 6.28 -21.31 16.73
CA SER A 795 6.67 -21.88 15.45
C SER A 795 7.04 -20.79 14.44
N PHE A 796 7.85 -21.16 13.47
CA PHE A 796 8.23 -20.32 12.34
C PHE A 796 8.44 -21.18 11.10
N THR A 797 7.94 -20.76 9.95
CA THR A 797 8.17 -21.43 8.67
C THR A 797 9.13 -20.61 7.83
N LEU A 798 10.31 -21.14 7.61
CA LEU A 798 11.31 -20.62 6.68
C LEU A 798 10.88 -20.94 5.26
N TYR A 799 10.89 -19.91 4.41
CA TYR A 799 10.57 -20.00 2.99
C TYR A 799 11.78 -19.66 2.13
N GLU A 800 11.96 -20.39 1.04
CA GLU A 800 12.98 -20.13 0.06
C GLU A 800 12.56 -20.54 -1.36
N ASP A 801 13.01 -19.76 -2.35
CA ASP A 801 12.80 -20.00 -3.78
C ASP A 801 13.98 -19.50 -4.63
N GLU A 802 13.81 -19.37 -5.92
CA GLU A 802 14.83 -18.87 -6.87
C GLU A 802 15.14 -17.36 -6.72
N GLY A 803 14.42 -16.64 -5.91
CA GLY A 803 14.62 -15.22 -5.56
C GLY A 803 13.93 -14.22 -6.47
N ASP A 804 13.87 -14.40 -7.78
CA ASP A 804 13.33 -13.38 -8.70
C ASP A 804 12.55 -13.95 -9.91
N SER A 805 12.25 -15.25 -9.92
CA SER A 805 11.40 -15.86 -10.95
C SER A 805 9.96 -16.02 -10.48
N TYR A 806 9.01 -16.13 -11.41
CA TYR A 806 7.62 -16.47 -11.12
C TYR A 806 7.38 -17.97 -10.87
N ASN A 807 8.41 -18.79 -10.83
CA ASN A 807 8.30 -20.24 -10.63
C ASN A 807 7.63 -20.60 -9.29
N TYR A 808 7.68 -19.72 -8.29
CA TYR A 808 6.99 -19.91 -7.03
C TYR A 808 5.45 -20.03 -7.20
N GLU A 809 4.85 -19.36 -8.20
CA GLU A 809 3.42 -19.48 -8.52
C GLU A 809 3.01 -20.88 -8.96
N THR A 810 3.98 -21.69 -9.41
CA THR A 810 3.80 -23.10 -9.81
C THR A 810 4.32 -24.09 -8.77
N GLY A 811 4.55 -23.62 -7.51
CA GLY A 811 5.00 -24.47 -6.40
C GLY A 811 6.50 -24.74 -6.39
N LYS A 812 7.31 -23.99 -7.15
CA LYS A 812 8.78 -24.11 -7.15
C LYS A 812 9.39 -23.27 -6.02
N TYR A 813 9.23 -23.73 -4.82
CA TYR A 813 9.78 -23.18 -3.59
C TYR A 813 9.94 -24.29 -2.55
N SER A 814 10.60 -24.02 -1.46
CA SER A 814 10.65 -24.93 -0.31
C SER A 814 10.30 -24.23 0.99
N THR A 815 9.74 -25.00 1.93
CA THR A 815 9.45 -24.55 3.29
C THR A 815 10.01 -25.55 4.31
N ILE A 816 10.48 -25.00 5.45
CA ILE A 816 10.94 -25.77 6.60
C ILE A 816 10.27 -25.17 7.84
N THR A 817 9.50 -25.97 8.57
CA THR A 817 8.83 -25.49 9.79
C THR A 817 9.65 -25.84 11.02
N PHE A 818 9.97 -24.82 11.80
CA PHE A 818 10.56 -24.92 13.12
C PHE A 818 9.45 -24.83 14.18
N THR A 819 9.47 -25.72 15.16
CA THR A 819 8.49 -25.72 16.27
C THR A 819 9.22 -25.86 17.59
N TRP A 820 9.04 -24.89 18.48
CA TRP A 820 9.57 -24.92 19.85
C TRP A 820 8.51 -25.38 20.83
N ASP A 821 8.82 -26.46 21.55
CA ASP A 821 8.09 -26.95 22.72
C ASP A 821 8.86 -26.50 23.97
N ASP A 822 8.31 -25.52 24.67
CA ASP A 822 9.00 -24.91 25.82
C ASP A 822 9.06 -25.84 27.03
N ALA A 823 8.00 -26.63 27.26
CA ALA A 823 7.95 -27.59 28.34
C ALA A 823 8.93 -28.76 28.14
N GLY A 824 9.01 -29.26 26.92
CA GLY A 824 9.94 -30.29 26.49
C GLY A 824 11.34 -29.78 26.16
N LYS A 825 11.59 -28.46 26.22
CA LYS A 825 12.85 -27.79 25.84
C LYS A 825 13.38 -28.26 24.48
N LYS A 826 12.49 -28.50 23.51
CA LYS A 826 12.81 -29.11 22.24
C LYS A 826 12.45 -28.23 21.06
N LEU A 827 13.41 -27.93 20.21
CA LEU A 827 13.21 -27.38 18.88
C LEU A 827 13.10 -28.55 17.89
N SER A 828 11.92 -28.74 17.30
CA SER A 828 11.69 -29.64 16.18
C SER A 828 11.91 -28.89 14.89
N ILE A 829 12.69 -29.48 13.97
CA ILE A 829 12.93 -29.00 12.62
C ILE A 829 12.25 -30.02 11.71
N GLY A 830 11.17 -29.61 11.04
CA GLY A 830 10.36 -30.49 10.19
C GLY A 830 11.04 -30.92 8.91
N ASP A 831 10.41 -31.79 8.15
CA ASP A 831 10.82 -32.11 6.80
C ASP A 831 10.80 -30.87 5.89
N ARG A 832 11.71 -30.82 4.92
CA ARG A 832 11.69 -29.80 3.88
C ARG A 832 10.60 -30.15 2.85
N ASN A 833 9.62 -29.28 2.73
CA ASN A 833 8.53 -29.44 1.78
C ASN A 833 8.79 -28.62 0.53
N GLY A 834 8.67 -29.25 -0.65
CA GLY A 834 8.87 -28.61 -1.94
C GLY A 834 10.32 -28.57 -2.41
N SER A 835 10.53 -27.98 -3.58
CA SER A 835 11.84 -27.83 -4.20
C SER A 835 11.86 -26.72 -5.24
N TYR A 836 13.04 -26.17 -5.53
CA TYR A 836 13.25 -25.15 -6.55
C TYR A 836 14.63 -25.31 -7.19
N THR A 837 14.85 -24.68 -8.33
CA THR A 837 16.14 -24.73 -9.04
C THR A 837 17.23 -24.03 -8.22
N GLY A 838 18.38 -24.69 -8.02
CA GLY A 838 19.47 -24.15 -7.21
C GLY A 838 19.30 -24.37 -5.70
N MET A 839 18.28 -25.11 -5.26
CA MET A 839 18.08 -25.42 -3.85
C MET A 839 19.28 -26.20 -3.27
N PRO A 840 19.87 -25.75 -2.13
CA PRO A 840 20.96 -26.50 -1.49
C PRO A 840 20.51 -27.89 -1.06
N ALA A 841 21.33 -28.92 -1.37
CA ALA A 841 21.05 -30.30 -0.96
C ALA A 841 21.02 -30.44 0.57
N SER A 842 21.93 -29.76 1.26
CA SER A 842 22.02 -29.72 2.71
C SER A 842 22.26 -28.30 3.22
N ARG A 843 21.93 -28.06 4.50
CA ARG A 843 22.13 -26.80 5.23
C ARG A 843 22.76 -27.04 6.60
N THR A 844 23.32 -25.97 7.13
CA THR A 844 23.75 -25.92 8.52
C THR A 844 22.87 -24.96 9.30
N PHE A 845 22.22 -25.46 10.34
CA PHE A 845 21.53 -24.62 11.32
C PHE A 845 22.37 -24.52 12.59
N ASN A 846 22.79 -23.31 12.92
CA ASN A 846 23.43 -22.98 14.17
C ASN A 846 22.30 -22.59 15.16
N VAL A 847 21.88 -23.55 15.99
CA VAL A 847 20.79 -23.33 16.95
C VAL A 847 21.34 -22.62 18.18
N VAL A 848 20.65 -21.54 18.57
CA VAL A 848 20.99 -20.71 19.74
C VAL A 848 19.74 -20.52 20.61
N PHE A 849 19.77 -21.04 21.82
CA PHE A 849 18.73 -20.84 22.81
C PHE A 849 19.03 -19.58 23.61
N VAL A 850 18.47 -18.48 23.21
CA VAL A 850 18.81 -17.13 23.68
C VAL A 850 18.63 -16.98 25.19
N ASP A 851 19.61 -16.35 25.82
CA ASP A 851 19.56 -15.84 27.20
C ASP A 851 20.51 -14.62 27.34
N SER A 852 20.73 -14.15 28.58
CA SER A 852 21.56 -12.98 28.85
C SER A 852 23.07 -13.20 28.61
N THR A 853 23.51 -14.40 28.30
CA THR A 853 24.92 -14.73 28.08
C THR A 853 25.30 -14.90 26.62
N HIS A 854 24.35 -15.21 25.71
CA HIS A 854 24.61 -15.38 24.27
C HIS A 854 23.32 -15.30 23.41
N GLY A 855 23.54 -15.19 22.12
CA GLY A 855 22.45 -15.07 21.14
C GLY A 855 21.78 -13.69 21.12
N THR A 856 22.43 -12.65 21.64
CA THR A 856 21.90 -11.30 21.76
C THR A 856 22.44 -10.36 20.70
N GLY A 857 21.72 -9.29 20.43
CA GLY A 857 22.14 -8.21 19.51
C GLY A 857 22.24 -8.61 18.05
N ALA A 858 22.89 -7.76 17.26
CA ALA A 858 22.97 -7.90 15.80
C ALA A 858 24.07 -8.85 15.32
N ASP A 859 25.08 -9.10 16.13
CA ASP A 859 26.24 -9.90 15.72
C ASP A 859 25.89 -11.39 15.60
N VAL A 860 26.67 -12.10 14.76
CA VAL A 860 26.61 -13.56 14.69
C VAL A 860 27.03 -14.12 16.06
N SER A 861 26.23 -15.00 16.62
CA SER A 861 26.54 -15.60 17.94
C SER A 861 27.85 -16.37 17.89
N THR A 862 28.75 -16.06 18.81
CA THR A 862 30.01 -16.80 18.99
C THR A 862 29.80 -18.09 19.77
N THR A 863 28.68 -18.21 20.50
CA THR A 863 28.28 -19.40 21.24
C THR A 863 27.12 -20.07 20.53
N ILE A 864 27.32 -21.29 20.05
CA ILE A 864 26.30 -22.10 19.38
C ILE A 864 25.96 -23.26 20.32
N ASP A 865 24.69 -23.38 20.70
CA ASP A 865 24.25 -24.48 21.58
C ASP A 865 24.27 -25.83 20.85
N GLN A 866 23.83 -25.83 19.59
CA GLN A 866 23.84 -27.02 18.77
C GLN A 866 24.01 -26.71 17.28
N VAL A 867 24.95 -27.37 16.61
CA VAL A 867 25.07 -27.35 15.15
C VAL A 867 24.29 -28.53 14.59
N VAL A 868 23.31 -28.24 13.74
CA VAL A 868 22.46 -29.23 13.07
C VAL A 868 22.81 -29.25 11.58
N LYS A 869 23.31 -30.38 11.09
CA LYS A 869 23.42 -30.63 9.66
C LYS A 869 22.07 -31.17 9.18
N TYR A 870 21.47 -30.48 8.26
CA TYR A 870 20.12 -30.73 7.79
C TYR A 870 20.12 -31.06 6.30
N ASP A 871 19.65 -32.24 5.95
CA ASP A 871 19.57 -32.75 4.59
C ASP A 871 18.16 -32.73 3.96
N GLY A 872 17.19 -32.14 4.67
CA GLY A 872 15.79 -32.14 4.29
C GLY A 872 14.91 -33.07 5.10
N THR A 873 15.50 -33.92 5.96
CA THR A 873 14.79 -34.86 6.83
C THR A 873 14.56 -34.24 8.21
N ALA A 874 13.39 -34.51 8.80
CA ALA A 874 13.03 -34.00 10.12
C ALA A 874 14.07 -34.37 11.19
N THR A 875 14.42 -33.40 12.03
CA THR A 875 15.39 -33.54 13.11
C THR A 875 15.03 -32.64 14.30
N SER A 876 15.87 -32.56 15.32
CA SER A 876 15.62 -31.69 16.46
C SER A 876 16.90 -31.24 17.16
N ALA A 877 16.78 -30.14 17.92
CA ALA A 877 17.76 -29.67 18.89
C ALA A 877 17.10 -29.54 20.27
N THR A 878 17.87 -29.71 21.35
CA THR A 878 17.35 -29.65 22.72
C THR A 878 18.12 -28.65 23.55
N ALA A 879 17.42 -27.74 24.23
CA ALA A 879 18.04 -26.82 25.16
C ALA A 879 18.43 -27.59 26.45
N LYS A 880 19.61 -27.27 26.95
CA LYS A 880 20.16 -27.86 28.18
C LYS A 880 19.42 -27.34 29.42
#